data_476b9d6359863a3f11963862883ba917
#
_entry.id   476b9d6359863a3f11963862883ba917
#
_cell.length_a   1.000
_cell.length_b   1.000
_cell.length_c   1.000
_cell.angle_alpha   90.00
_cell.angle_beta   90.00
_cell.angle_gamma   90.00
#
_symmetry.space_group_name_H-M   'P 1'
#
loop_
_entity.id
_entity.type
_entity.pdbx_description
1 polymer ?
#
loop_
_entity_poly.entity_id
_entity_poly.type
_entity_poly.pdbx_seq_one_letter_code
_entity_poly.pdbx_strand_id
1 'polypeptide(L)'
;MWITPWHRLHSTLFSLCNFAGGFAVGLHNARAAEFVFGHLSSGQHSRDSILYPFTLHYCMSSALSHYDRFVHRHIGPSASDIPHMLTTIGVSDVEELMEKTIPNAIRLKQPLNLPPAQSEQEFLAALQQTAAKNSIAKSYIGMGYYGTHTPTVILRNILENPGWYTQYTPYQAEIAQGRLESLLNYQTMVIDLTGMEIANASLLDEATAASEAMHLMHSLAKPHQHKLFVSQSVFVHTRDVLITRCKPLDVEIVVGNPAEFTFDDSYIGAIVQYPDCHGSINDYSSLCNDAHAHGAMVCVVTDLLALALLTPPGEFGADIAVGSAQRFGVPMGFGGPHAAFFATKDAFKRSIPGRIIGVSVDAQGNPALRMALQTREQHIKRDKATSNICTAQALLANISAMYAVYHGPKGIKSIAETVHARTRAVAAALREMGCVVNDTFFDTLTFTLPASSTASSLRSACEAAGINLRYDADGRVGLTCDESTDSADLQALLQCIGSVIAPTMQVQSPEAYLAGAAAAIPQFAQRSSAYLTHPVFNSYHNEMDMTRYIKRLENKDLSLVHSMIALGSCTMKLNATTEMIPVTWPLFGALHPFAPSSQTQGYAEMFAGLERALCEVTGFDAVSLQPNAGAQGEYAGLLVITAYHQHRGEGHRRVALIPASAHGTNPASAVMAGMSVVVVASDARGYIDMNDLKAKVELHKDALACLMVTYPSTHGVFEEHIQDICALIHENGGLVYMDGANMNAQVGLTSPRNIGADVCHLNLHKTFCIPHGGGGPGMGPICVTSALAPFLPGHSVVHLDGDHRTHAVSAAPWGSASILLISWAYISMMGGEGLTEATRMAILNANYIKARLAGHYDMLYTGTNGFCAHEMIVDLRAYKAVGVEAEDVAKRLMDYGFHAPTVSFPVPGTIMIEPTESEPRAELDRFCDALISIREEIRALEMGMADPKDNVLKNAPHTQAVITADEWTHPYSRTQAAFPLPYVRAHKFWASVARVNNTVGDRTLICSCPPVSDYEMA
;
A
#
# COMPACT_ATOMS: atom_id res chain seq x y z
N MET A 1 -6.85 15.78 -33.34
CA MET A 1 -6.68 16.78 -34.37
C MET A 1 -7.00 18.16 -33.80
N TRP A 2 -6.20 18.63 -32.84
CA TRP A 2 -6.17 20.01 -32.26
C TRP A 2 -4.92 20.12 -31.37
N ILE A 3 -3.73 20.05 -31.95
CA ILE A 3 -2.47 20.56 -31.36
C ILE A 3 -1.60 20.97 -32.54
N THR A 4 -1.44 22.22 -32.72
CA THR A 4 -0.42 23.12 -33.24
C THR A 4 -1.04 24.25 -34.05
N PRO A 5 -0.47 25.49 -34.04
CA PRO A 5 0.87 25.88 -33.63
C PRO A 5 0.92 27.11 -32.71
N TRP A 6 1.75 27.07 -31.70
CA TRP A 6 2.11 28.21 -30.85
C TRP A 6 3.54 28.73 -31.17
N HIS A 7 3.91 28.80 -32.42
CA HIS A 7 5.25 29.30 -32.82
C HIS A 7 5.26 30.41 -33.86
N ARG A 8 4.22 31.26 -33.94
CA ARG A 8 4.28 32.50 -34.72
C ARG A 8 3.39 33.60 -34.16
N LEU A 9 3.70 34.13 -32.98
CA LEU A 9 3.08 35.36 -32.46
C LEU A 9 3.97 36.08 -31.43
N HIS A 10 5.28 36.00 -31.61
CA HIS A 10 6.24 36.75 -30.78
C HIS A 10 7.04 37.83 -31.54
N SER A 11 6.57 38.29 -32.72
CA SER A 11 7.26 39.34 -33.45
C SER A 11 6.45 40.55 -33.85
N THR A 12 5.23 40.73 -33.26
CA THR A 12 4.38 41.88 -33.68
C THR A 12 3.75 42.65 -32.50
N LEU A 13 4.26 42.53 -31.28
CA LEU A 13 3.76 43.29 -30.11
C LEU A 13 4.84 44.14 -29.43
N PHE A 14 5.89 44.56 -30.15
CA PHE A 14 6.93 45.43 -29.62
C PHE A 14 6.94 46.80 -30.31
N SER A 15 5.80 47.25 -30.83
CA SER A 15 5.74 48.54 -31.58
C SER A 15 4.47 49.33 -31.34
N LEU A 16 3.87 49.33 -30.15
CA LEU A 16 2.77 50.25 -29.81
C LEU A 16 2.65 50.46 -28.30
N CYS A 17 3.66 51.04 -27.66
CA CYS A 17 3.53 51.70 -26.37
C CYS A 17 4.62 52.74 -26.18
N ASN A 18 4.63 53.75 -27.08
CA ASN A 18 5.24 55.05 -26.84
C ASN A 18 4.24 56.09 -27.30
N PHE A 19 3.40 56.57 -26.38
CA PHE A 19 2.87 57.92 -26.34
C PHE A 19 2.07 58.19 -25.07
N ALA A 20 2.47 59.28 -24.42
CA ALA A 20 1.74 60.06 -23.42
C ALA A 20 1.69 59.41 -22.00
N GLY A 21 2.14 60.03 -20.98
CA GLY A 21 2.16 61.35 -20.51
C GLY A 21 2.43 61.29 -19.01
N GLY A 22 3.34 62.12 -18.54
CA GLY A 22 3.80 62.19 -17.20
C GLY A 22 2.77 62.50 -16.14
N PHE A 23 3.08 62.05 -14.96
CA PHE A 23 2.87 62.82 -13.73
C PHE A 23 3.89 62.39 -12.67
N ALA A 24 4.65 63.34 -12.25
CA ALA A 24 5.62 63.27 -11.19
C ALA A 24 4.89 63.32 -9.83
N VAL A 25 5.19 62.37 -8.93
CA VAL A 25 5.05 62.52 -7.50
C VAL A 25 6.16 61.81 -6.78
N GLY A 26 7.09 62.57 -6.23
CA GLY A 26 7.53 62.54 -4.88
C GLY A 26 8.56 61.48 -4.47
N LEU A 27 9.82 61.80 -4.73
CA LEU A 27 10.93 61.35 -3.88
C LEU A 27 10.67 61.80 -2.42
N HIS A 28 10.39 60.86 -1.53
CA HIS A 28 10.68 61.00 -0.12
C HIS A 28 10.74 59.60 0.51
N ASN A 29 11.94 59.14 0.80
CA ASN A 29 12.43 58.33 1.90
C ASN A 29 13.65 57.49 1.50
N ALA A 30 14.72 58.22 1.17
CA ALA A 30 16.06 57.71 1.20
C ALA A 30 16.88 58.51 2.24
N ARG A 31 16.59 58.28 3.53
CA ARG A 31 17.40 58.75 4.69
C ARG A 31 17.02 57.92 5.91
N ALA A 32 17.51 56.71 6.01
CA ALA A 32 17.54 55.94 7.27
C ALA A 32 18.51 54.76 7.15
N ALA A 33 19.67 54.95 6.58
CA ALA A 33 20.72 53.90 6.53
C ALA A 33 22.15 54.49 6.66
N GLU A 34 22.29 55.62 7.35
CA GLU A 34 23.58 56.17 7.73
C GLU A 34 23.53 56.67 9.17
N PHE A 35 23.54 55.76 10.14
CA PHE A 35 23.94 56.04 11.51
C PHE A 35 24.11 54.70 12.23
N VAL A 36 25.28 54.11 12.18
CA VAL A 36 25.96 53.31 13.21
C VAL A 36 27.32 52.87 12.64
N PHE A 37 28.23 53.81 12.46
CA PHE A 37 29.67 53.54 12.46
C PHE A 37 30.33 54.75 13.12
N GLY A 38 30.58 54.63 14.39
CA GLY A 38 31.28 55.61 15.14
C GLY A 38 31.57 55.16 16.57
N HIS A 39 32.84 54.81 16.80
CA HIS A 39 33.50 54.68 18.11
C HIS A 39 33.12 53.56 19.05
N LEU A 40 33.99 52.60 19.14
CA LEU A 40 34.48 52.10 20.43
C LEU A 40 35.88 51.56 20.31
N SER A 41 36.82 52.32 20.76
CA SER A 41 38.21 51.93 21.07
C SER A 41 38.27 51.48 22.54
N SER A 42 39.01 50.41 22.76
CA SER A 42 39.71 50.03 24.01
C SER A 42 38.90 49.61 25.25
N GLY A 43 39.14 48.39 25.73
CA GLY A 43 38.88 47.98 27.10
C GLY A 43 38.64 46.47 27.32
N GLN A 44 39.71 45.75 27.48
CA GLN A 44 39.98 44.48 28.21
C GLN A 44 38.83 43.69 28.88
N HIS A 45 38.85 42.36 28.51
CA HIS A 45 38.61 41.15 29.31
C HIS A 45 37.20 40.87 29.89
N SER A 46 36.54 39.88 29.32
CA SER A 46 36.28 38.59 30.02
C SER A 46 35.57 37.59 29.12
N ARG A 47 35.77 36.34 29.40
CA ARG A 47 35.47 35.10 28.68
C ARG A 47 34.00 34.85 28.39
N ASP A 48 33.80 34.09 27.31
CA ASP A 48 32.74 33.14 27.03
C ASP A 48 31.34 33.67 26.68
N SER A 49 31.13 33.88 25.41
CA SER A 49 29.88 33.54 24.73
C SER A 49 30.17 33.37 23.25
N ILE A 50 30.25 32.13 22.85
CA ILE A 50 30.26 31.76 21.42
C ILE A 50 28.86 32.01 20.87
N LEU A 51 28.63 33.22 20.40
CA LEU A 51 27.48 33.49 19.51
C LEU A 51 27.77 32.87 18.16
N TYR A 52 27.06 31.81 17.85
CA TYR A 52 27.05 31.19 16.52
C TYR A 52 26.68 32.21 15.47
N PRO A 53 27.39 32.30 14.33
CA PRO A 53 27.07 33.19 13.23
C PRO A 53 26.00 32.56 12.31
N PHE A 54 24.84 32.16 12.86
CA PHE A 54 23.77 31.54 12.06
C PHE A 54 22.86 32.58 11.38
N THR A 55 22.91 33.83 11.78
CA THR A 55 21.97 34.86 11.30
C THR A 55 22.44 35.67 10.10
N LEU A 56 23.69 35.66 9.73
CA LEU A 56 24.17 36.50 8.61
C LEU A 56 24.30 35.74 7.26
N HIS A 57 24.35 34.41 7.26
CA HIS A 57 24.34 33.63 6.02
C HIS A 57 22.95 33.54 5.36
N TYR A 58 21.89 33.73 6.13
CA TYR A 58 20.52 33.63 5.61
C TYR A 58 20.08 34.86 4.78
N CYS A 59 20.69 36.01 4.97
CA CYS A 59 20.25 37.24 4.28
C CYS A 59 20.95 37.54 2.93
N MET A 60 22.05 36.89 2.61
CA MET A 60 22.78 37.21 1.36
C MET A 60 22.66 36.16 0.26
N SER A 61 22.23 34.94 0.53
CA SER A 61 21.98 33.90 -0.50
C SER A 61 20.55 33.94 -1.08
N SER A 62 19.64 34.71 -0.47
CA SER A 62 18.21 34.63 -0.79
C SER A 62 17.81 35.27 -2.12
N ALA A 63 18.60 36.15 -2.70
CA ALA A 63 18.23 36.82 -3.94
C ALA A 63 18.48 35.96 -5.21
N LEU A 64 19.29 34.90 -5.11
CA LEU A 64 19.58 33.96 -6.18
C LEU A 64 19.13 32.53 -5.89
N SER A 65 18.70 32.25 -4.67
CA SER A 65 18.14 30.92 -4.31
C SER A 65 16.67 30.86 -4.66
N HIS A 66 16.20 29.68 -5.00
CA HIS A 66 14.77 29.44 -5.23
C HIS A 66 13.98 29.83 -3.97
N TYR A 67 13.00 30.73 -4.11
CA TYR A 67 12.22 31.27 -2.97
C TYR A 67 11.21 30.24 -2.42
N ASP A 68 10.78 29.30 -3.26
CA ASP A 68 9.74 28.32 -2.94
C ASP A 68 10.39 26.97 -2.58
N ARG A 69 10.52 26.70 -1.28
CA ARG A 69 11.05 25.45 -0.76
C ARG A 69 9.89 24.55 -0.35
N PHE A 70 9.92 23.29 -0.79
CA PHE A 70 8.88 22.31 -0.54
C PHE A 70 8.62 22.07 0.95
N VAL A 71 9.64 22.14 1.81
CA VAL A 71 9.49 22.00 3.27
C VAL A 71 8.41 22.92 3.85
N HIS A 72 8.28 24.14 3.33
CA HIS A 72 7.25 25.10 3.75
C HIS A 72 5.86 24.82 3.16
N ARG A 73 5.76 23.90 2.22
CA ARG A 73 4.51 23.40 1.66
C ARG A 73 4.03 22.13 2.36
N HIS A 74 4.97 21.33 2.88
CA HIS A 74 4.69 20.06 3.54
C HIS A 74 4.39 20.23 5.03
N ILE A 75 5.20 21.02 5.76
CA ILE A 75 5.05 21.22 7.21
C ILE A 75 3.89 22.18 7.50
N GLY A 76 2.98 21.73 8.36
CA GLY A 76 1.75 22.47 8.68
C GLY A 76 1.94 23.67 9.63
N PRO A 77 2.63 23.52 10.79
CA PRO A 77 2.87 24.64 11.70
C PRO A 77 3.75 25.71 11.07
N SER A 78 3.28 26.96 11.11
CA SER A 78 4.06 28.09 10.63
C SER A 78 5.07 28.57 11.69
N ALA A 79 6.08 29.34 11.27
CA ALA A 79 7.03 29.97 12.19
C ALA A 79 6.35 30.88 13.24
N SER A 80 5.16 31.40 12.96
CA SER A 80 4.36 32.18 13.92
C SER A 80 3.54 31.32 14.89
N ASP A 81 3.24 30.05 14.52
CA ASP A 81 2.50 29.12 15.36
C ASP A 81 3.39 28.48 16.43
N ILE A 82 4.61 28.13 16.08
CA ILE A 82 5.56 27.39 16.94
C ILE A 82 5.73 28.03 18.32
N PRO A 83 5.95 29.36 18.49
CA PRO A 83 6.10 29.97 19.82
C PRO A 83 4.86 29.80 20.71
N HIS A 84 3.67 29.88 20.13
CA HIS A 84 2.42 29.63 20.85
C HIS A 84 2.30 28.19 21.31
N MET A 85 2.64 27.25 20.40
CA MET A 85 2.60 25.81 20.70
C MET A 85 3.59 25.45 21.82
N LEU A 86 4.82 25.95 21.76
CA LEU A 86 5.85 25.74 22.78
C LEU A 86 5.43 26.30 24.13
N THR A 87 4.83 27.51 24.16
CA THR A 87 4.28 28.09 25.37
C THR A 87 3.18 27.22 25.99
N THR A 88 2.30 26.68 25.17
CA THR A 88 1.22 25.78 25.60
C THR A 88 1.77 24.45 26.15
N ILE A 89 2.84 23.92 25.56
CA ILE A 89 3.53 22.70 26.00
C ILE A 89 4.32 22.97 27.30
N GLY A 90 4.82 24.20 27.52
CA GLY A 90 5.63 24.58 28.67
C GLY A 90 7.13 24.35 28.50
N VAL A 91 7.65 24.58 27.29
CA VAL A 91 9.08 24.50 26.92
C VAL A 91 9.52 25.80 26.25
N SER A 92 10.82 26.12 26.30
CA SER A 92 11.36 27.35 25.71
C SER A 92 11.48 27.31 24.18
N ASP A 93 11.88 26.19 23.66
CA ASP A 93 12.13 25.99 22.24
C ASP A 93 11.95 24.51 21.81
N VAL A 94 12.05 24.24 20.51
CA VAL A 94 11.89 22.89 19.94
C VAL A 94 13.02 21.96 20.40
N GLU A 95 14.23 22.48 20.60
CA GLU A 95 15.37 21.66 21.02
C GLU A 95 15.20 21.14 22.44
N GLU A 96 14.73 22.00 23.38
CA GLU A 96 14.36 21.57 24.74
C GLU A 96 13.30 20.46 24.73
N LEU A 97 12.30 20.57 23.82
CA LEU A 97 11.32 19.51 23.67
C LEU A 97 11.96 18.20 23.20
N MET A 98 12.86 18.26 22.19
CA MET A 98 13.57 17.06 21.70
C MET A 98 14.46 16.45 22.78
N GLU A 99 15.18 17.28 23.55
CA GLU A 99 16.03 16.82 24.66
C GLU A 99 15.26 16.10 25.76
N LYS A 100 14.05 16.59 26.04
CA LYS A 100 13.18 15.99 27.07
C LYS A 100 12.41 14.77 26.57
N THR A 101 12.27 14.60 25.26
CA THR A 101 11.48 13.51 24.66
C THR A 101 12.35 12.31 24.26
N ILE A 102 13.53 12.57 23.67
CA ILE A 102 14.38 11.53 23.08
C ILE A 102 15.55 11.23 24.02
N PRO A 103 15.79 9.96 24.37
CA PRO A 103 16.95 9.58 25.20
C PRO A 103 18.27 10.04 24.56
N ASN A 104 19.12 10.73 25.35
CA ASN A 104 20.38 11.28 24.86
C ASN A 104 21.34 10.24 24.26
N ALA A 105 21.28 9.00 24.76
CA ALA A 105 22.14 7.92 24.32
C ALA A 105 21.95 7.55 22.83
N ILE A 106 20.72 7.76 22.32
CA ILE A 106 20.38 7.38 20.93
C ILE A 106 20.30 8.57 19.97
N ARG A 107 20.52 9.81 20.43
CA ARG A 107 20.47 10.99 19.58
C ARG A 107 21.62 11.00 18.56
N LEU A 108 21.28 11.26 17.29
CA LEU A 108 22.28 11.45 16.23
C LEU A 108 23.12 12.70 16.52
N LYS A 109 24.42 12.59 16.31
CA LYS A 109 25.38 13.68 16.52
C LYS A 109 25.69 14.47 15.26
N GLN A 110 25.33 13.91 14.11
CA GLN A 110 25.55 14.51 12.80
C GLN A 110 24.24 14.61 12.03
N PRO A 111 24.02 15.65 11.25
CA PRO A 111 22.87 15.73 10.36
C PRO A 111 22.91 14.63 9.30
N LEU A 112 21.74 14.34 8.70
CA LEU A 112 21.66 13.40 7.59
C LEU A 112 22.48 13.88 6.37
N ASN A 113 23.32 13.02 5.83
CA ASN A 113 24.13 13.28 4.64
C ASN A 113 23.35 12.96 3.35
N LEU A 114 22.29 13.72 3.11
CA LEU A 114 21.48 13.64 1.91
C LEU A 114 21.75 14.82 0.98
N PRO A 115 21.46 14.69 -0.33
CA PRO A 115 21.53 15.82 -1.25
C PRO A 115 20.71 17.02 -0.76
N PRO A 116 21.08 18.25 -1.15
CA PRO A 116 20.31 19.45 -0.83
C PRO A 116 18.85 19.31 -1.30
N ALA A 117 17.91 19.88 -0.52
CA ALA A 117 16.50 19.94 -0.86
C ALA A 117 16.24 20.61 -2.21
N GLN A 118 15.39 20.02 -3.03
CA GLN A 118 14.95 20.56 -4.32
C GLN A 118 13.58 21.25 -4.17
N SER A 119 13.34 22.27 -4.98
CA SER A 119 11.98 22.77 -5.21
C SER A 119 11.17 21.75 -6.05
N GLU A 120 9.86 21.89 -6.07
CA GLU A 120 8.99 21.03 -6.91
C GLU A 120 9.39 21.07 -8.39
N GLN A 121 9.75 22.27 -8.92
CA GLN A 121 10.16 22.43 -10.32
C GLN A 121 11.52 21.78 -10.59
N GLU A 122 12.49 21.96 -9.70
CA GLU A 122 13.82 21.35 -9.84
C GLU A 122 13.71 19.82 -9.80
N PHE A 123 12.93 19.29 -8.87
CA PHE A 123 12.70 17.85 -8.77
C PHE A 123 12.04 17.29 -10.03
N LEU A 124 10.94 17.88 -10.51
CA LEU A 124 10.25 17.40 -11.70
C LEU A 124 11.15 17.47 -12.94
N ALA A 125 11.96 18.54 -13.08
CA ALA A 125 12.89 18.66 -14.19
C ALA A 125 14.01 17.60 -14.12
N ALA A 126 14.58 17.34 -12.95
CA ALA A 126 15.56 16.28 -12.74
C ALA A 126 14.98 14.90 -12.99
N LEU A 127 13.77 14.64 -12.48
CA LEU A 127 13.09 13.36 -12.67
C LEU A 127 12.72 13.11 -14.15
N GLN A 128 12.37 14.14 -14.92
CA GLN A 128 12.17 14.01 -16.37
C GLN A 128 13.45 13.55 -17.08
N GLN A 129 14.62 14.04 -16.66
CA GLN A 129 15.90 13.58 -17.20
C GLN A 129 16.21 12.14 -16.83
N THR A 130 15.89 11.73 -15.60
CA THR A 130 16.00 10.33 -15.15
C THR A 130 15.00 9.45 -15.93
N ALA A 131 13.75 9.88 -16.09
CA ALA A 131 12.72 9.16 -16.86
C ALA A 131 13.15 8.96 -18.32
N ALA A 132 13.78 9.97 -18.94
CA ALA A 132 14.27 9.91 -20.32
C ALA A 132 15.37 8.86 -20.57
N LYS A 133 15.95 8.29 -19.51
CA LYS A 133 16.88 7.15 -19.58
C LYS A 133 16.15 5.82 -19.74
N ASN A 134 14.85 5.79 -19.49
CA ASN A 134 14.00 4.64 -19.78
C ASN A 134 13.57 4.65 -21.24
N SER A 135 13.41 3.46 -21.82
CA SER A 135 12.93 3.27 -23.20
C SER A 135 11.73 2.33 -23.20
N ILE A 136 10.59 2.82 -23.68
CA ILE A 136 9.38 1.99 -23.80
C ILE A 136 9.46 1.19 -25.09
N ALA A 137 9.70 -0.12 -24.98
CA ALA A 137 9.54 -1.07 -26.08
C ALA A 137 8.16 -1.71 -25.99
N LYS A 138 7.61 -2.12 -27.14
CA LYS A 138 6.36 -2.89 -27.17
C LYS A 138 6.58 -4.25 -26.51
N SER A 139 5.91 -4.50 -25.39
CA SER A 139 6.10 -5.72 -24.63
C SER A 139 5.11 -6.81 -25.06
N TYR A 140 5.63 -7.97 -25.40
CA TYR A 140 4.92 -9.23 -25.60
C TYR A 140 5.43 -10.29 -24.61
N ILE A 141 6.02 -9.89 -23.49
CA ILE A 141 6.60 -10.79 -22.49
C ILE A 141 5.50 -11.57 -21.76
N GLY A 142 4.41 -10.89 -21.39
CA GLY A 142 3.33 -11.48 -20.60
C GLY A 142 3.73 -11.78 -19.17
N MET A 143 3.69 -13.06 -18.78
CA MET A 143 4.11 -13.53 -17.45
C MET A 143 3.39 -12.81 -16.29
N GLY A 144 2.07 -12.58 -16.44
CA GLY A 144 1.25 -11.95 -15.40
C GLY A 144 1.21 -10.40 -15.43
N TYR A 145 1.91 -9.77 -16.39
CA TYR A 145 1.94 -8.31 -16.58
C TYR A 145 1.62 -7.97 -18.02
N TYR A 146 0.61 -7.13 -18.23
CA TYR A 146 0.02 -6.88 -19.56
C TYR A 146 -0.27 -5.39 -19.76
N GLY A 147 -0.14 -4.93 -21.00
CA GLY A 147 -0.62 -3.61 -21.39
C GLY A 147 -2.15 -3.55 -21.32
N THR A 148 -2.67 -2.49 -20.72
CA THR A 148 -4.10 -2.20 -20.63
C THR A 148 -4.35 -0.69 -20.78
N HIS A 149 -5.56 -0.32 -21.19
CA HIS A 149 -5.97 1.07 -21.28
C HIS A 149 -6.77 1.47 -20.04
N THR A 150 -6.14 2.27 -19.17
CA THR A 150 -6.88 2.90 -18.06
C THR A 150 -7.85 3.95 -18.64
N PRO A 151 -9.18 3.81 -18.50
CA PRO A 151 -10.10 4.85 -18.94
C PRO A 151 -9.76 6.18 -18.25
N THR A 152 -9.69 7.27 -19.03
CA THR A 152 -9.24 8.57 -18.52
C THR A 152 -10.13 9.13 -17.42
N VAL A 153 -11.41 8.78 -17.43
CA VAL A 153 -12.36 9.11 -16.37
C VAL A 153 -12.02 8.42 -15.05
N ILE A 154 -11.48 7.20 -15.08
CA ILE A 154 -11.01 6.46 -13.90
C ILE A 154 -9.65 7.00 -13.44
N LEU A 155 -8.72 7.20 -14.38
CA LEU A 155 -7.41 7.74 -14.10
C LEU A 155 -7.50 9.04 -13.29
N ARG A 156 -8.23 10.02 -13.83
CA ARG A 156 -8.33 11.36 -13.23
C ARG A 156 -9.16 11.39 -11.95
N ASN A 157 -10.25 10.63 -11.88
CA ASN A 157 -11.20 10.72 -10.77
C ASN A 157 -10.96 9.70 -9.65
N ILE A 158 -9.97 8.79 -9.79
CA ILE A 158 -9.58 7.83 -8.74
C ILE A 158 -8.07 7.91 -8.49
N LEU A 159 -7.23 7.54 -9.47
CA LEU A 159 -5.77 7.43 -9.25
C LEU A 159 -5.13 8.80 -8.99
N GLU A 160 -5.58 9.86 -9.65
CA GLU A 160 -5.10 11.23 -9.50
C GLU A 160 -5.95 12.06 -8.52
N ASN A 161 -6.96 11.47 -7.87
CA ASN A 161 -7.89 12.19 -7.01
C ASN A 161 -7.57 11.96 -5.52
N PRO A 162 -7.13 13.00 -4.77
CA PRO A 162 -6.82 12.88 -3.35
C PRO A 162 -8.02 12.46 -2.48
N GLY A 163 -9.26 12.71 -2.92
CA GLY A 163 -10.46 12.19 -2.27
C GLY A 163 -10.51 10.66 -2.22
N TRP A 164 -9.84 9.98 -3.16
CA TRP A 164 -9.75 8.53 -3.20
C TRP A 164 -8.45 7.98 -2.62
N TYR A 165 -7.28 8.55 -2.94
CA TYR A 165 -6.02 7.95 -2.51
C TYR A 165 -5.58 8.38 -1.10
N THR A 166 -6.17 9.40 -0.48
CA THR A 166 -5.82 9.84 0.88
C THR A 166 -6.70 9.24 1.98
N GLN A 167 -7.52 8.26 1.67
CA GLN A 167 -8.34 7.53 2.64
C GLN A 167 -7.52 6.44 3.34
N TYR A 168 -8.01 6.01 4.52
CA TYR A 168 -7.47 4.85 5.23
C TYR A 168 -8.35 3.61 5.04
N THR A 169 -7.89 2.46 5.53
CA THR A 169 -8.68 1.23 5.60
C THR A 169 -10.02 1.49 6.27
N PRO A 170 -11.15 1.00 5.73
CA PRO A 170 -12.50 1.37 6.16
C PRO A 170 -12.92 0.71 7.49
N TYR A 171 -12.10 0.83 8.55
CA TYR A 171 -12.44 0.36 9.88
C TYR A 171 -13.67 1.09 10.47
N GLN A 172 -13.87 2.35 10.06
CA GLN A 172 -15.02 3.16 10.46
C GLN A 172 -16.00 3.23 9.28
N ALA A 173 -16.89 2.26 9.24
CA ALA A 173 -17.76 2.00 8.10
C ALA A 173 -18.66 3.17 7.74
N GLU A 174 -19.17 3.93 8.73
CA GLU A 174 -20.14 5.00 8.55
C GLU A 174 -19.65 6.17 7.68
N ILE A 175 -18.34 6.36 7.63
CA ILE A 175 -17.67 7.41 6.84
C ILE A 175 -16.83 6.84 5.69
N ALA A 176 -17.16 5.62 5.26
CA ALA A 176 -16.41 4.88 4.26
C ALA A 176 -17.31 4.10 3.29
N GLN A 177 -18.60 4.45 3.21
CA GLN A 177 -19.61 3.68 2.45
C GLN A 177 -19.34 3.66 0.94
N GLY A 178 -18.70 4.69 0.39
CA GLY A 178 -18.42 4.76 -1.05
C GLY A 178 -17.31 3.77 -1.47
N ARG A 179 -16.17 3.76 -0.76
CA ARG A 179 -15.11 2.78 -1.07
C ARG A 179 -15.50 1.36 -0.68
N LEU A 180 -16.31 1.19 0.36
CA LEU A 180 -16.88 -0.12 0.69
C LEU A 180 -17.78 -0.64 -0.44
N GLU A 181 -18.61 0.22 -1.06
CA GLU A 181 -19.43 -0.14 -2.22
C GLU A 181 -18.52 -0.52 -3.42
N SER A 182 -17.48 0.25 -3.68
CA SER A 182 -16.53 -0.04 -4.76
C SER A 182 -15.78 -1.36 -4.54
N LEU A 183 -15.36 -1.65 -3.32
CA LEU A 183 -14.72 -2.92 -2.97
C LEU A 183 -15.69 -4.11 -3.01
N LEU A 184 -16.97 -3.88 -2.71
CA LEU A 184 -18.01 -4.91 -2.89
C LEU A 184 -18.24 -5.21 -4.39
N ASN A 185 -18.18 -4.18 -5.25
CA ASN A 185 -18.19 -4.38 -6.71
C ASN A 185 -16.98 -5.21 -7.16
N TYR A 186 -15.79 -4.96 -6.58
CA TYR A 186 -14.60 -5.77 -6.85
C TYR A 186 -14.80 -7.25 -6.48
N GLN A 187 -15.29 -7.53 -5.28
CA GLN A 187 -15.58 -8.90 -4.84
C GLN A 187 -16.59 -9.58 -5.77
N THR A 188 -17.67 -8.88 -6.14
CA THR A 188 -18.70 -9.39 -7.05
C THR A 188 -18.13 -9.70 -8.43
N MET A 189 -17.29 -8.80 -8.97
CA MET A 189 -16.60 -9.01 -10.24
C MET A 189 -15.74 -10.28 -10.20
N VAL A 190 -14.97 -10.47 -9.14
CA VAL A 190 -14.11 -11.67 -8.99
C VAL A 190 -14.94 -12.93 -8.84
N ILE A 191 -15.98 -12.92 -8.02
CA ILE A 191 -16.92 -14.04 -7.84
C ILE A 191 -17.52 -14.45 -9.19
N ASP A 192 -18.09 -13.49 -9.92
CA ASP A 192 -18.77 -13.74 -11.19
C ASP A 192 -17.82 -14.31 -12.26
N LEU A 193 -16.61 -13.76 -12.37
CA LEU A 193 -15.64 -14.19 -13.36
C LEU A 193 -15.05 -15.56 -13.03
N THR A 194 -14.74 -15.82 -11.75
CA THR A 194 -14.12 -17.09 -11.33
C THR A 194 -15.11 -18.22 -11.10
N GLY A 195 -16.40 -17.92 -10.99
CA GLY A 195 -17.44 -18.92 -10.66
C GLY A 195 -17.33 -19.42 -9.21
N MET A 196 -16.63 -18.68 -8.34
CA MET A 196 -16.51 -19.00 -6.92
C MET A 196 -17.64 -18.38 -6.10
N GLU A 197 -17.80 -18.81 -4.84
CA GLU A 197 -18.91 -18.39 -3.99
C GLU A 197 -18.59 -17.14 -3.14
N ILE A 198 -17.30 -16.89 -2.83
CA ILE A 198 -16.84 -15.76 -2.04
C ILE A 198 -15.47 -15.29 -2.51
N ALA A 199 -15.23 -13.97 -2.46
CA ALA A 199 -13.94 -13.38 -2.74
C ALA A 199 -13.57 -12.34 -1.66
N ASN A 200 -12.26 -12.07 -1.51
CA ASN A 200 -11.77 -11.00 -0.67
C ASN A 200 -11.66 -9.66 -1.43
N ALA A 201 -11.35 -8.58 -0.69
CA ALA A 201 -11.28 -7.23 -1.22
C ALA A 201 -9.88 -6.82 -1.73
N SER A 202 -8.95 -7.68 -1.84
CA SER A 202 -7.64 -7.72 -2.50
C SER A 202 -6.54 -8.34 -1.65
N LEU A 203 -5.49 -8.80 -2.33
CA LEU A 203 -4.20 -9.20 -1.78
C LEU A 203 -3.06 -8.41 -2.47
N LEU A 204 -1.79 -8.78 -2.19
CA LEU A 204 -0.63 -7.97 -2.54
C LEU A 204 -0.21 -8.13 -4.01
N ASP A 205 -0.10 -9.37 -4.50
CA ASP A 205 0.19 -9.75 -5.89
C ASP A 205 -0.20 -11.21 -6.14
N GLU A 206 -0.12 -11.67 -7.39
CA GLU A 206 -0.52 -13.04 -7.78
C GLU A 206 0.26 -14.11 -7.02
N ALA A 207 1.58 -13.99 -6.92
CA ALA A 207 2.43 -14.99 -6.29
C ALA A 207 2.17 -15.09 -4.78
N THR A 208 1.96 -13.97 -4.11
CA THR A 208 1.56 -13.96 -2.70
C THR A 208 0.14 -14.50 -2.51
N ALA A 209 -0.79 -14.23 -3.43
CA ALA A 209 -2.13 -14.81 -3.39
C ALA A 209 -2.11 -16.35 -3.54
N ALA A 210 -1.27 -16.89 -4.43
CA ALA A 210 -1.04 -18.33 -4.55
C ALA A 210 -0.45 -18.93 -3.27
N SER A 211 0.45 -18.19 -2.63
CA SER A 211 1.05 -18.59 -1.34
C SER A 211 0.05 -18.56 -0.18
N GLU A 212 -0.85 -17.58 -0.17
CA GLU A 212 -1.97 -17.54 0.80
C GLU A 212 -2.95 -18.71 0.57
N ALA A 213 -3.14 -19.16 -0.68
CA ALA A 213 -3.91 -20.37 -0.98
C ALA A 213 -3.23 -21.61 -0.37
N MET A 214 -1.92 -21.75 -0.50
CA MET A 214 -1.16 -22.80 0.16
C MET A 214 -1.32 -22.76 1.69
N HIS A 215 -1.25 -21.55 2.30
CA HIS A 215 -1.48 -21.37 3.74
C HIS A 215 -2.89 -21.81 4.17
N LEU A 216 -3.92 -21.48 3.38
CA LEU A 216 -5.29 -21.93 3.65
C LEU A 216 -5.36 -23.46 3.61
N MET A 217 -4.81 -24.10 2.55
CA MET A 217 -4.75 -25.57 2.42
C MET A 217 -4.03 -26.18 3.63
N HIS A 218 -2.86 -25.66 3.98
CA HIS A 218 -2.06 -26.15 5.12
C HIS A 218 -2.82 -26.01 6.45
N SER A 219 -3.56 -24.90 6.66
CA SER A 219 -4.33 -24.67 7.89
C SER A 219 -5.50 -25.65 8.08
N LEU A 220 -5.98 -26.23 6.99
CA LEU A 220 -7.07 -27.20 6.95
C LEU A 220 -6.56 -28.65 6.81
N ALA A 221 -5.24 -28.82 6.62
CA ALA A 221 -4.62 -30.12 6.38
C ALA A 221 -4.67 -31.04 7.60
N LYS A 222 -4.72 -32.35 7.35
CA LYS A 222 -4.59 -33.37 8.38
C LYS A 222 -3.11 -33.57 8.76
N PRO A 223 -2.75 -34.11 9.93
CA PRO A 223 -1.37 -34.21 10.38
C PRO A 223 -0.41 -34.99 9.47
N HIS A 224 -0.92 -35.88 8.62
CA HIS A 224 -0.12 -36.65 7.66
C HIS A 224 0.04 -35.96 6.30
N GLN A 225 -0.69 -34.89 6.05
CA GLN A 225 -0.62 -34.11 4.82
C GLN A 225 0.45 -33.02 4.97
N HIS A 226 1.49 -33.05 4.15
CA HIS A 226 2.64 -32.14 4.21
C HIS A 226 3.24 -31.85 2.82
N LYS A 227 2.62 -32.33 1.73
CA LYS A 227 3.09 -32.09 0.37
C LYS A 227 2.14 -31.19 -0.41
N LEU A 228 2.72 -30.32 -1.25
CA LEU A 228 2.00 -29.49 -2.20
C LEU A 228 2.45 -29.83 -3.61
N PHE A 229 1.53 -30.23 -4.48
CA PHE A 229 1.82 -30.34 -5.90
C PHE A 229 1.76 -28.95 -6.55
N VAL A 230 2.78 -28.60 -7.34
CA VAL A 230 2.80 -27.36 -8.12
C VAL A 230 3.07 -27.72 -9.58
N SER A 231 2.16 -27.34 -10.47
CA SER A 231 2.38 -27.57 -11.90
C SER A 231 3.67 -26.89 -12.37
N GLN A 232 4.46 -27.62 -13.15
CA GLN A 232 5.66 -27.06 -13.81
C GLN A 232 5.33 -25.86 -14.72
N SER A 233 4.07 -25.72 -15.13
CA SER A 233 3.55 -24.66 -16.00
C SER A 233 2.94 -23.47 -15.22
N VAL A 234 3.17 -23.36 -13.91
CA VAL A 234 2.96 -22.14 -13.12
C VAL A 234 4.11 -21.18 -13.38
N PHE A 235 3.87 -19.89 -13.42
CA PHE A 235 4.93 -18.89 -13.61
C PHE A 235 6.08 -19.09 -12.61
N VAL A 236 7.31 -18.95 -13.10
CA VAL A 236 8.52 -19.24 -12.31
C VAL A 236 8.63 -18.35 -11.06
N HIS A 237 8.25 -17.06 -11.16
CA HIS A 237 8.24 -16.15 -10.02
C HIS A 237 7.15 -16.49 -8.98
N THR A 238 6.00 -17.01 -9.41
CA THR A 238 4.98 -17.53 -8.49
C THR A 238 5.47 -18.78 -7.77
N ARG A 239 6.16 -19.70 -8.46
CA ARG A 239 6.81 -20.87 -7.82
C ARG A 239 7.90 -20.45 -6.83
N ASP A 240 8.66 -19.42 -7.14
CA ASP A 240 9.73 -18.89 -6.28
C ASP A 240 9.17 -18.40 -4.94
N VAL A 241 8.09 -17.63 -4.96
CA VAL A 241 7.41 -17.17 -3.74
C VAL A 241 6.78 -18.34 -2.96
N LEU A 242 6.22 -19.33 -3.66
CA LEU A 242 5.70 -20.56 -3.02
C LEU A 242 6.81 -21.31 -2.27
N ILE A 243 8.01 -21.43 -2.82
CA ILE A 243 9.15 -22.03 -2.15
C ILE A 243 9.49 -21.27 -0.88
N THR A 244 9.52 -19.94 -0.95
CA THR A 244 9.74 -19.08 0.21
C THR A 244 8.74 -19.36 1.34
N ARG A 245 7.47 -19.51 0.99
CA ARG A 245 6.35 -19.64 1.95
C ARG A 245 6.18 -21.07 2.48
N CYS A 246 6.52 -22.10 1.70
CA CYS A 246 6.43 -23.50 2.12
C CYS A 246 7.54 -23.90 3.09
N LYS A 247 8.77 -23.38 2.87
CA LYS A 247 9.96 -23.76 3.65
C LYS A 247 9.80 -23.60 5.16
N PRO A 248 9.31 -22.47 5.71
CA PRO A 248 9.12 -22.30 7.15
C PRO A 248 8.07 -23.22 7.78
N LEU A 249 7.14 -23.74 6.95
CA LEU A 249 6.03 -24.60 7.37
C LEU A 249 6.32 -26.09 7.20
N ASP A 250 7.53 -26.43 6.76
CA ASP A 250 7.96 -27.79 6.45
C ASP A 250 7.01 -28.49 5.41
N VAL A 251 6.45 -27.70 4.47
CA VAL A 251 5.64 -28.20 3.34
C VAL A 251 6.56 -28.53 2.17
N GLU A 252 6.57 -29.80 1.75
CA GLU A 252 7.33 -30.28 0.60
C GLU A 252 6.63 -29.88 -0.71
N ILE A 253 7.36 -29.20 -1.60
CA ILE A 253 6.88 -28.87 -2.94
C ILE A 253 7.27 -29.97 -3.92
N VAL A 254 6.27 -30.54 -4.62
CA VAL A 254 6.46 -31.51 -5.70
C VAL A 254 6.07 -30.82 -7.02
N VAL A 255 7.06 -30.54 -7.86
CA VAL A 255 6.83 -29.92 -9.18
C VAL A 255 6.73 -30.99 -10.25
N GLY A 256 5.68 -30.93 -11.08
CA GLY A 256 5.46 -31.93 -12.12
C GLY A 256 4.46 -31.55 -13.23
N ASN A 257 4.21 -32.48 -14.13
CA ASN A 257 3.20 -32.35 -15.16
C ASN A 257 1.83 -32.78 -14.60
N PRO A 258 0.82 -31.87 -14.56
CA PRO A 258 -0.49 -32.22 -14.00
C PRO A 258 -1.23 -33.34 -14.76
N ALA A 259 -0.91 -33.56 -16.03
CA ALA A 259 -1.52 -34.64 -16.83
C ALA A 259 -1.00 -36.04 -16.46
N GLU A 260 0.15 -36.14 -15.82
CA GLU A 260 0.81 -37.39 -15.43
C GLU A 260 0.79 -37.63 -13.92
N PHE A 261 0.29 -36.64 -13.15
CA PHE A 261 0.33 -36.64 -11.71
C PHE A 261 -0.91 -37.36 -11.12
N THR A 262 -0.68 -38.08 -10.04
CA THR A 262 -1.73 -38.71 -9.22
C THR A 262 -1.50 -38.43 -7.76
N PHE A 263 -2.57 -38.14 -7.02
CA PHE A 263 -2.51 -37.86 -5.59
C PHE A 263 -2.33 -39.14 -4.76
N ASP A 264 -1.74 -38.94 -3.61
CA ASP A 264 -1.87 -39.82 -2.43
C ASP A 264 -2.32 -38.99 -1.24
N ASP A 265 -2.58 -39.67 -0.10
CA ASP A 265 -3.13 -39.01 1.10
C ASP A 265 -2.13 -38.06 1.80
N SER A 266 -0.89 -37.89 1.32
CA SER A 266 0.11 -36.98 1.90
C SER A 266 0.03 -35.54 1.37
N TYR A 267 -0.78 -35.27 0.34
CA TYR A 267 -0.88 -33.97 -0.26
C TYR A 267 -1.92 -33.08 0.43
N ILE A 268 -1.57 -31.81 0.70
CA ILE A 268 -2.50 -30.77 1.17
C ILE A 268 -3.32 -30.22 0.00
N GLY A 269 -2.75 -30.23 -1.20
CA GLY A 269 -3.41 -29.71 -2.41
C GLY A 269 -2.49 -29.61 -3.61
N ALA A 270 -3.04 -29.00 -4.66
CA ALA A 270 -2.34 -28.65 -5.89
C ALA A 270 -2.51 -27.17 -6.25
N ILE A 271 -1.48 -26.61 -6.90
CA ILE A 271 -1.54 -25.30 -7.56
C ILE A 271 -1.28 -25.51 -9.06
N VAL A 272 -2.24 -25.11 -9.90
CA VAL A 272 -2.15 -25.11 -11.35
C VAL A 272 -2.42 -23.72 -11.90
N GLN A 273 -2.08 -23.47 -13.18
CA GLN A 273 -2.32 -22.18 -13.83
C GLN A 273 -3.19 -22.33 -15.07
N TYR A 274 -4.14 -21.41 -15.28
CA TYR A 274 -5.14 -21.47 -16.33
C TYR A 274 -5.48 -20.09 -16.92
N PRO A 275 -5.15 -19.82 -18.21
CA PRO A 275 -4.23 -20.61 -19.05
C PRO A 275 -2.84 -20.74 -18.42
N ASP A 276 -2.08 -21.76 -18.80
CA ASP A 276 -0.76 -22.00 -18.22
C ASP A 276 0.29 -20.99 -18.72
N CYS A 277 1.51 -21.02 -18.15
CA CYS A 277 2.57 -20.06 -18.48
C CYS A 277 3.02 -20.13 -19.97
N HIS A 278 2.68 -21.21 -20.67
CA HIS A 278 2.93 -21.38 -22.11
C HIS A 278 1.73 -20.96 -22.97
N GLY A 279 0.63 -20.55 -22.32
CA GLY A 279 -0.61 -20.15 -22.96
C GLY A 279 -1.59 -21.30 -23.18
N SER A 280 -1.24 -22.55 -22.86
CA SER A 280 -2.09 -23.72 -23.11
C SER A 280 -3.32 -23.72 -22.20
N ILE A 281 -4.46 -24.13 -22.78
CA ILE A 281 -5.73 -24.29 -22.07
C ILE A 281 -5.92 -25.77 -21.76
N ASN A 282 -5.76 -26.14 -20.48
CA ASN A 282 -5.81 -27.54 -20.04
C ASN A 282 -7.13 -27.81 -19.29
N ASP A 283 -7.64 -29.04 -19.41
CA ASP A 283 -8.79 -29.53 -18.62
C ASP A 283 -8.29 -30.08 -17.27
N TYR A 284 -8.61 -29.40 -16.18
CA TYR A 284 -8.23 -29.81 -14.84
C TYR A 284 -9.33 -30.56 -14.09
N SER A 285 -10.48 -30.88 -14.71
CA SER A 285 -11.60 -31.56 -14.07
C SER A 285 -11.20 -32.90 -13.44
N SER A 286 -10.39 -33.70 -14.15
CA SER A 286 -9.88 -34.98 -13.63
C SER A 286 -8.93 -34.79 -12.44
N LEU A 287 -8.06 -33.79 -12.51
CA LEU A 287 -7.13 -33.44 -11.42
C LEU A 287 -7.89 -33.01 -10.13
N CYS A 288 -8.94 -32.19 -10.29
CA CYS A 288 -9.80 -31.79 -9.18
C CYS A 288 -10.49 -32.99 -8.52
N ASN A 289 -11.02 -33.90 -9.34
CA ASN A 289 -11.68 -35.10 -8.83
C ASN A 289 -10.71 -36.02 -8.08
N ASP A 290 -9.50 -36.22 -8.61
CA ASP A 290 -8.48 -37.04 -7.96
C ASP A 290 -7.99 -36.41 -6.63
N ALA A 291 -7.74 -35.10 -6.62
CA ALA A 291 -7.39 -34.35 -5.43
C ALA A 291 -8.45 -34.53 -4.31
N HIS A 292 -9.73 -34.33 -4.67
CA HIS A 292 -10.85 -34.47 -3.72
C HIS A 292 -10.98 -35.89 -3.19
N ALA A 293 -10.72 -36.91 -3.99
CA ALA A 293 -10.77 -38.30 -3.56
C ALA A 293 -9.74 -38.60 -2.44
N HIS A 294 -8.61 -37.85 -2.42
CA HIS A 294 -7.57 -37.96 -1.40
C HIS A 294 -7.66 -36.85 -0.31
N GLY A 295 -8.73 -36.03 -0.34
CA GLY A 295 -8.94 -34.94 0.62
C GLY A 295 -7.97 -33.78 0.48
N ALA A 296 -7.39 -33.61 -0.72
CA ALA A 296 -6.56 -32.47 -1.12
C ALA A 296 -7.41 -31.41 -1.83
N MET A 297 -6.95 -30.15 -1.81
CA MET A 297 -7.63 -29.02 -2.46
C MET A 297 -6.92 -28.60 -3.74
N VAL A 298 -7.63 -27.95 -4.67
CA VAL A 298 -7.04 -27.43 -5.91
C VAL A 298 -7.20 -25.92 -5.99
N CYS A 299 -6.07 -25.21 -6.08
CA CYS A 299 -5.99 -23.80 -6.40
C CYS A 299 -5.63 -23.58 -7.86
N VAL A 300 -6.40 -22.74 -8.54
CA VAL A 300 -6.16 -22.33 -9.92
C VAL A 300 -5.67 -20.88 -9.92
N VAL A 301 -4.45 -20.64 -10.37
CA VAL A 301 -3.93 -19.32 -10.71
C VAL A 301 -4.48 -18.94 -12.08
N THR A 302 -5.18 -17.82 -12.21
CA THR A 302 -5.92 -17.50 -13.44
C THR A 302 -5.98 -16.01 -13.75
N ASP A 303 -6.32 -15.70 -15.01
CA ASP A 303 -6.48 -14.35 -15.55
C ASP A 303 -7.96 -13.99 -15.74
N LEU A 304 -8.44 -12.95 -15.09
CA LEU A 304 -9.84 -12.51 -15.15
C LEU A 304 -10.31 -12.17 -16.57
N LEU A 305 -9.44 -11.64 -17.44
CA LEU A 305 -9.83 -11.33 -18.83
C LEU A 305 -10.02 -12.61 -19.65
N ALA A 306 -9.15 -13.61 -19.45
CA ALA A 306 -9.31 -14.92 -20.09
C ALA A 306 -10.65 -15.58 -19.69
N LEU A 307 -11.05 -15.42 -18.42
CA LEU A 307 -12.32 -15.95 -17.91
C LEU A 307 -13.57 -15.28 -18.48
N ALA A 308 -13.45 -14.20 -19.23
CA ALA A 308 -14.57 -13.67 -20.02
C ALA A 308 -14.96 -14.61 -21.18
N LEU A 309 -14.04 -15.47 -21.64
CA LEU A 309 -14.24 -16.43 -22.72
C LEU A 309 -14.09 -17.88 -22.28
N LEU A 310 -13.35 -18.13 -21.18
CA LEU A 310 -13.04 -19.49 -20.70
C LEU A 310 -13.95 -19.92 -19.56
N THR A 311 -14.23 -21.22 -19.49
CA THR A 311 -14.95 -21.86 -18.38
C THR A 311 -14.30 -21.50 -17.04
N PRO A 312 -15.05 -20.95 -16.08
CA PRO A 312 -14.49 -20.53 -14.79
C PRO A 312 -13.95 -21.68 -13.94
N PRO A 313 -12.90 -21.45 -13.12
CA PRO A 313 -12.37 -22.47 -12.21
C PRO A 313 -13.40 -23.11 -11.29
N GLY A 314 -14.35 -22.33 -10.77
CA GLY A 314 -15.42 -22.85 -9.91
C GLY A 314 -16.32 -23.87 -10.61
N GLU A 315 -16.51 -23.78 -11.93
CA GLU A 315 -17.38 -24.68 -12.69
C GLU A 315 -16.74 -26.03 -13.01
N PHE A 316 -15.40 -26.13 -13.05
CA PHE A 316 -14.71 -27.41 -13.24
C PHE A 316 -14.16 -28.03 -11.97
N GLY A 317 -14.54 -27.50 -10.79
CA GLY A 317 -14.32 -28.14 -9.50
C GLY A 317 -13.19 -27.58 -8.65
N ALA A 318 -12.51 -26.50 -9.06
CA ALA A 318 -11.49 -25.87 -8.22
C ALA A 318 -12.07 -25.41 -6.86
N ASP A 319 -11.22 -25.42 -5.83
CA ASP A 319 -11.60 -24.96 -4.48
C ASP A 319 -11.23 -23.49 -4.26
N ILE A 320 -10.16 -23.04 -4.92
CA ILE A 320 -9.61 -21.69 -4.78
C ILE A 320 -9.25 -21.19 -6.19
N ALA A 321 -9.53 -19.93 -6.47
CA ALA A 321 -9.04 -19.19 -7.61
C ALA A 321 -8.30 -17.93 -7.17
N VAL A 322 -7.09 -17.73 -7.67
CA VAL A 322 -6.24 -16.58 -7.38
C VAL A 322 -5.67 -16.00 -8.67
N GLY A 323 -5.20 -14.76 -8.63
CA GLY A 323 -4.54 -14.12 -9.75
C GLY A 323 -4.41 -12.63 -9.55
N SER A 324 -4.05 -11.91 -10.62
CA SER A 324 -3.94 -10.46 -10.64
C SER A 324 -5.11 -9.82 -11.39
N ALA A 325 -5.66 -8.73 -10.86
CA ALA A 325 -6.65 -7.89 -11.53
C ALA A 325 -6.01 -6.76 -12.36
N GLN A 326 -4.69 -6.78 -12.58
CA GLN A 326 -3.92 -5.73 -13.26
C GLN A 326 -4.49 -5.37 -14.63
N ARG A 327 -4.92 -6.37 -15.42
CA ARG A 327 -5.48 -6.17 -16.77
C ARG A 327 -6.79 -5.36 -16.80
N PHE A 328 -7.41 -5.14 -15.65
CA PHE A 328 -8.60 -4.32 -15.49
C PHE A 328 -8.22 -2.87 -15.22
N GLY A 329 -7.51 -2.25 -16.17
CA GLY A 329 -7.22 -0.83 -16.22
C GLY A 329 -6.09 -0.34 -15.30
N VAL A 330 -5.25 -1.22 -14.75
CA VAL A 330 -4.11 -0.81 -13.91
C VAL A 330 -2.81 -0.86 -14.73
N PRO A 331 -2.02 0.24 -14.79
CA PRO A 331 -0.74 0.24 -15.50
C PRO A 331 0.22 -0.84 -14.99
N MET A 332 1.14 -1.32 -15.84
CA MET A 332 2.15 -2.31 -15.45
C MET A 332 3.08 -1.81 -14.31
N GLY A 333 3.41 -0.50 -14.30
CA GLY A 333 4.13 0.15 -13.21
C GLY A 333 5.46 -0.50 -12.83
N PHE A 334 6.15 -1.13 -13.77
CA PHE A 334 7.38 -1.89 -13.56
C PHE A 334 7.23 -3.00 -12.49
N GLY A 335 6.04 -3.60 -12.40
CA GLY A 335 5.72 -4.67 -11.45
C GLY A 335 4.64 -4.35 -10.44
N GLY A 336 4.19 -3.11 -10.37
CA GLY A 336 3.09 -2.74 -9.48
C GLY A 336 3.09 -1.30 -9.01
N PRO A 337 2.06 -0.96 -8.18
CA PRO A 337 1.17 -1.85 -7.40
C PRO A 337 0.05 -2.47 -8.24
N HIS A 338 -0.34 -3.72 -7.92
CA HIS A 338 -1.46 -4.44 -8.57
C HIS A 338 -2.34 -5.11 -7.51
N ALA A 339 -3.66 -5.08 -7.71
CA ALA A 339 -4.58 -5.83 -6.85
C ALA A 339 -4.61 -7.30 -7.25
N ALA A 340 -4.18 -8.19 -6.37
CA ALA A 340 -4.45 -9.60 -6.52
C ALA A 340 -5.83 -9.95 -5.93
N PHE A 341 -6.44 -11.01 -6.43
CA PHE A 341 -7.69 -11.55 -5.91
C PHE A 341 -7.49 -12.94 -5.32
N PHE A 342 -8.39 -13.27 -4.41
CA PHE A 342 -8.53 -14.60 -3.84
C PHE A 342 -10.02 -14.90 -3.72
N ALA A 343 -10.46 -15.94 -4.42
CA ALA A 343 -11.83 -16.41 -4.37
C ALA A 343 -11.88 -17.89 -4.01
N THR A 344 -12.94 -18.33 -3.31
CA THR A 344 -13.06 -19.70 -2.82
C THR A 344 -14.52 -20.08 -2.56
N LYS A 345 -14.75 -21.31 -2.10
CA LYS A 345 -16.06 -21.82 -1.67
C LYS A 345 -16.47 -21.19 -0.32
N ASP A 346 -17.74 -20.96 -0.09
CA ASP A 346 -18.27 -20.39 1.17
C ASP A 346 -17.88 -21.21 2.40
N ALA A 347 -17.69 -22.51 2.23
CA ALA A 347 -17.23 -23.41 3.29
C ALA A 347 -15.90 -22.94 3.94
N PHE A 348 -15.05 -22.23 3.21
CA PHE A 348 -13.73 -21.76 3.66
C PHE A 348 -13.70 -20.30 4.11
N LYS A 349 -14.84 -19.60 4.17
CA LYS A 349 -14.94 -18.16 4.51
C LYS A 349 -14.27 -17.76 5.82
N ARG A 350 -14.12 -18.67 6.78
CA ARG A 350 -13.44 -18.41 8.05
C ARG A 350 -11.92 -18.56 7.98
N SER A 351 -11.40 -19.09 6.89
CA SER A 351 -9.96 -19.33 6.64
C SER A 351 -9.41 -18.47 5.48
N ILE A 352 -10.27 -17.78 4.73
CA ILE A 352 -9.85 -16.92 3.62
C ILE A 352 -8.95 -15.79 4.14
N PRO A 353 -7.81 -15.48 3.50
CA PRO A 353 -6.94 -14.37 3.88
C PRO A 353 -7.50 -13.02 3.44
N GLY A 354 -6.98 -11.95 4.00
CA GLY A 354 -7.33 -10.59 3.63
C GLY A 354 -8.72 -10.15 4.10
N ARG A 355 -9.11 -8.95 3.69
CA ARG A 355 -10.36 -8.31 4.10
C ARG A 355 -11.53 -8.78 3.26
N ILE A 356 -12.69 -8.83 3.87
CA ILE A 356 -13.96 -9.12 3.21
C ILE A 356 -14.90 -7.95 3.50
N ILE A 357 -15.54 -7.41 2.47
CA ILE A 357 -16.62 -6.44 2.62
C ILE A 357 -17.94 -7.21 2.66
N GLY A 358 -18.80 -6.84 3.59
CA GLY A 358 -20.10 -7.44 3.75
C GLY A 358 -21.21 -6.42 3.93
N VAL A 359 -22.41 -6.86 3.64
CA VAL A 359 -23.65 -6.09 3.82
C VAL A 359 -24.16 -6.26 5.26
N SER A 360 -24.66 -5.18 5.84
CA SER A 360 -25.31 -5.12 7.14
C SER A 360 -26.44 -4.07 7.10
N VAL A 361 -26.89 -3.66 8.27
CA VAL A 361 -27.85 -2.57 8.45
C VAL A 361 -27.31 -1.55 9.45
N ASP A 362 -27.76 -0.31 9.33
CA ASP A 362 -27.49 0.73 10.33
C ASP A 362 -28.52 0.71 11.47
N ALA A 363 -28.39 1.62 12.43
CA ALA A 363 -29.29 1.73 13.59
C ALA A 363 -30.74 2.11 13.22
N GLN A 364 -30.99 2.61 12.00
CA GLN A 364 -32.32 2.89 11.48
C GLN A 364 -32.88 1.75 10.61
N GLY A 365 -32.13 0.66 10.46
CA GLY A 365 -32.51 -0.48 9.62
C GLY A 365 -32.20 -0.29 8.12
N ASN A 366 -31.51 0.79 7.74
CA ASN A 366 -31.11 0.99 6.34
C ASN A 366 -29.91 0.10 5.97
N PRO A 367 -29.78 -0.33 4.71
CA PRO A 367 -28.61 -1.06 4.25
C PRO A 367 -27.30 -0.27 4.50
N ALA A 368 -26.31 -0.96 5.04
CA ALA A 368 -24.99 -0.38 5.33
C ALA A 368 -23.89 -1.40 5.06
N LEU A 369 -22.75 -0.95 4.57
CA LEU A 369 -21.60 -1.80 4.26
C LEU A 369 -20.57 -1.73 5.38
N ARG A 370 -19.81 -2.80 5.55
CA ARG A 370 -18.75 -2.91 6.55
C ARG A 370 -17.69 -3.93 6.17
N MET A 371 -16.55 -3.91 6.84
CA MET A 371 -15.62 -5.05 6.82
C MET A 371 -16.21 -6.19 7.67
N ALA A 372 -16.35 -7.37 7.07
CA ALA A 372 -16.91 -8.56 7.68
C ALA A 372 -15.84 -9.52 8.20
N LEU A 373 -16.21 -10.37 9.18
CA LEU A 373 -15.36 -11.42 9.73
C LEU A 373 -13.96 -10.96 10.19
N GLN A 374 -13.86 -9.75 10.74
CA GLN A 374 -12.58 -9.15 11.17
C GLN A 374 -11.85 -9.98 12.23
N THR A 375 -12.57 -10.88 12.93
CA THR A 375 -11.96 -11.78 13.94
C THR A 375 -10.91 -12.73 13.37
N ARG A 376 -10.75 -12.85 12.05
CA ARG A 376 -9.71 -13.66 11.40
C ARG A 376 -8.39 -12.88 11.26
N GLU A 377 -8.46 -11.53 11.28
CA GLU A 377 -7.34 -10.66 10.92
C GLU A 377 -6.32 -10.52 12.07
N GLN A 378 -5.09 -10.15 11.71
CA GLN A 378 -3.93 -10.10 12.61
C GLN A 378 -4.08 -9.11 13.77
N HIS A 379 -4.82 -8.01 13.59
CA HIS A 379 -5.04 -7.02 14.68
C HIS A 379 -5.90 -7.57 15.83
N ILE A 380 -6.65 -8.66 15.60
CA ILE A 380 -7.46 -9.35 16.61
C ILE A 380 -6.81 -10.67 17.02
N LYS A 381 -6.47 -11.54 16.06
CA LYS A 381 -5.99 -12.91 16.31
C LYS A 381 -4.49 -13.00 16.58
N ARG A 382 -3.69 -11.99 16.19
CA ARG A 382 -2.24 -11.95 16.40
C ARG A 382 -1.55 -13.19 15.81
N ASP A 383 -0.88 -14.00 16.62
CA ASP A 383 -0.20 -15.26 16.27
C ASP A 383 -1.13 -16.35 15.69
N LYS A 384 -2.42 -16.23 15.88
CA LYS A 384 -3.47 -17.16 15.37
C LYS A 384 -4.23 -16.61 14.16
N ALA A 385 -3.75 -15.53 13.56
CA ALA A 385 -4.38 -14.93 12.37
C ALA A 385 -4.26 -15.83 11.15
N THR A 386 -5.20 -15.69 10.20
CA THR A 386 -5.14 -16.44 8.93
C THR A 386 -4.03 -15.96 8.00
N SER A 387 -3.55 -14.72 8.18
CA SER A 387 -2.46 -14.11 7.42
C SER A 387 -1.89 -12.93 8.21
N ASN A 388 -0.67 -12.48 7.87
CA ASN A 388 -0.09 -11.26 8.43
C ASN A 388 -0.50 -9.98 7.67
N ILE A 389 -1.25 -10.07 6.57
CA ILE A 389 -1.59 -8.94 5.71
C ILE A 389 -2.39 -7.89 6.50
N CYS A 390 -1.89 -6.64 6.48
CA CYS A 390 -2.54 -5.45 7.02
C CYS A 390 -2.91 -4.48 5.89
N THR A 391 -1.92 -3.89 5.23
CA THR A 391 -2.10 -3.09 4.02
C THR A 391 -2.18 -4.04 2.82
N ALA A 392 -3.25 -3.91 2.02
CA ALA A 392 -3.48 -4.68 0.80
C ALA A 392 -3.29 -3.78 -0.44
N GLN A 393 -4.15 -3.89 -1.46
CA GLN A 393 -4.09 -3.11 -2.69
C GLN A 393 -5.46 -2.46 -3.01
N ALA A 394 -6.08 -1.84 -2.02
CA ALA A 394 -7.47 -1.36 -2.11
C ALA A 394 -7.71 -0.33 -3.22
N LEU A 395 -6.79 0.63 -3.42
CA LEU A 395 -6.93 1.64 -4.49
C LEU A 395 -6.96 0.97 -5.88
N LEU A 396 -6.09 -0.03 -6.10
CA LEU A 396 -6.01 -0.76 -7.36
C LEU A 396 -7.24 -1.67 -7.57
N ALA A 397 -7.76 -2.25 -6.48
CA ALA A 397 -9.03 -2.99 -6.51
C ALA A 397 -10.20 -2.08 -6.91
N ASN A 398 -10.26 -0.85 -6.39
CA ASN A 398 -11.25 0.15 -6.79
C ASN A 398 -11.13 0.50 -8.29
N ILE A 399 -9.91 0.69 -8.80
CA ILE A 399 -9.68 0.95 -10.23
C ILE A 399 -10.19 -0.24 -11.07
N SER A 400 -9.85 -1.47 -10.69
CA SER A 400 -10.27 -2.68 -11.40
C SER A 400 -11.78 -2.88 -11.36
N ALA A 401 -12.43 -2.62 -10.22
CA ALA A 401 -13.89 -2.64 -10.12
C ALA A 401 -14.54 -1.62 -11.06
N MET A 402 -14.01 -0.38 -11.08
CA MET A 402 -14.54 0.68 -11.92
C MET A 402 -14.29 0.44 -13.41
N TYR A 403 -13.20 -0.23 -13.78
CA TYR A 403 -12.98 -0.72 -15.14
C TYR A 403 -14.08 -1.68 -15.56
N ALA A 404 -14.43 -2.65 -14.71
CA ALA A 404 -15.52 -3.59 -14.97
C ALA A 404 -16.89 -2.88 -15.04
N VAL A 405 -17.13 -1.89 -14.17
CA VAL A 405 -18.35 -1.05 -14.19
C VAL A 405 -18.45 -0.24 -15.47
N TYR A 406 -17.34 0.34 -15.95
CA TYR A 406 -17.29 1.18 -17.14
C TYR A 406 -17.51 0.38 -18.43
N HIS A 407 -16.82 -0.75 -18.58
CA HIS A 407 -16.91 -1.60 -19.77
C HIS A 407 -18.13 -2.52 -19.77
N GLY A 408 -18.55 -2.97 -18.60
CA GLY A 408 -19.61 -3.97 -18.46
C GLY A 408 -19.26 -5.34 -19.08
N PRO A 409 -20.17 -6.33 -18.96
CA PRO A 409 -19.89 -7.69 -19.46
C PRO A 409 -19.63 -7.73 -20.96
N LYS A 410 -20.33 -6.89 -21.74
CA LYS A 410 -20.16 -6.84 -23.20
C LYS A 410 -18.83 -6.22 -23.61
N GLY A 411 -18.40 -5.14 -22.94
CA GLY A 411 -17.12 -4.49 -23.19
C GLY A 411 -15.94 -5.40 -22.82
N ILE A 412 -15.96 -6.03 -21.64
CA ILE A 412 -14.94 -6.99 -21.19
C ILE A 412 -14.84 -8.15 -22.20
N LYS A 413 -15.98 -8.71 -22.63
CA LYS A 413 -16.00 -9.77 -23.62
C LYS A 413 -15.38 -9.32 -24.95
N SER A 414 -15.74 -8.13 -25.44
CA SER A 414 -15.19 -7.58 -26.68
C SER A 414 -13.68 -7.38 -26.62
N ILE A 415 -13.16 -6.89 -25.47
CA ILE A 415 -11.72 -6.75 -25.23
C ILE A 415 -11.05 -8.13 -25.31
N ALA A 416 -11.59 -9.12 -24.61
CA ALA A 416 -11.06 -10.49 -24.61
C ALA A 416 -11.09 -11.13 -26.01
N GLU A 417 -12.20 -10.98 -26.74
CA GLU A 417 -12.33 -11.47 -28.13
C GLU A 417 -11.32 -10.81 -29.07
N THR A 418 -11.08 -9.51 -28.91
CA THR A 418 -10.09 -8.75 -29.70
C THR A 418 -8.67 -9.23 -29.41
N VAL A 419 -8.29 -9.39 -28.15
CA VAL A 419 -6.98 -9.94 -27.76
C VAL A 419 -6.80 -11.34 -28.32
N HIS A 420 -7.79 -12.20 -28.16
CA HIS A 420 -7.76 -13.57 -28.70
C HIS A 420 -7.66 -13.58 -30.24
N ALA A 421 -8.39 -12.73 -30.94
CA ALA A 421 -8.33 -12.63 -32.40
C ALA A 421 -6.93 -12.21 -32.89
N ARG A 422 -6.31 -11.23 -32.22
CA ARG A 422 -4.93 -10.80 -32.50
C ARG A 422 -3.94 -11.95 -32.32
N THR A 423 -4.07 -12.71 -31.26
CA THR A 423 -3.20 -13.87 -30.97
C THR A 423 -3.37 -14.95 -32.00
N ARG A 424 -4.60 -15.22 -32.47
CA ARG A 424 -4.88 -16.18 -33.55
C ARG A 424 -4.22 -15.77 -34.87
N ALA A 425 -4.24 -14.49 -35.23
CA ALA A 425 -3.55 -13.97 -36.40
C ALA A 425 -2.04 -14.22 -36.33
N VAL A 426 -1.42 -13.94 -35.20
CA VAL A 426 0.01 -14.18 -34.96
C VAL A 426 0.32 -15.69 -35.04
N ALA A 427 -0.49 -16.54 -34.43
CA ALA A 427 -0.32 -17.99 -34.47
C ALA A 427 -0.37 -18.54 -35.90
N ALA A 428 -1.30 -18.06 -36.74
CA ALA A 428 -1.41 -18.44 -38.15
C ALA A 428 -0.15 -18.03 -38.94
N ALA A 429 0.33 -16.79 -38.73
CA ALA A 429 1.55 -16.28 -39.34
C ALA A 429 2.79 -17.10 -38.93
N LEU A 430 2.96 -17.39 -37.66
CA LEU A 430 4.10 -18.16 -37.15
C LEU A 430 4.11 -19.60 -37.71
N ARG A 431 2.94 -20.24 -37.85
CA ARG A 431 2.82 -21.56 -38.47
C ARG A 431 3.19 -21.50 -39.95
N GLU A 432 2.77 -20.50 -40.69
CA GLU A 432 3.17 -20.28 -42.10
C GLU A 432 4.67 -20.03 -42.21
N MET A 433 5.30 -19.38 -41.24
CA MET A 433 6.75 -19.20 -41.15
C MET A 433 7.51 -20.47 -40.74
N GLY A 434 6.82 -21.58 -40.49
CA GLY A 434 7.39 -22.89 -40.16
C GLY A 434 7.69 -23.09 -38.67
N CYS A 435 7.13 -22.28 -37.78
CA CYS A 435 7.22 -22.48 -36.32
C CYS A 435 6.23 -23.54 -35.85
N VAL A 436 6.60 -24.29 -34.83
CA VAL A 436 5.67 -25.12 -34.05
C VAL A 436 5.11 -24.28 -32.91
N VAL A 437 3.81 -24.06 -32.91
CA VAL A 437 3.08 -23.19 -31.97
C VAL A 437 2.10 -24.04 -31.16
N ASN A 438 1.88 -23.76 -29.90
CA ASN A 438 0.86 -24.45 -29.08
C ASN A 438 -0.52 -24.44 -29.79
N ASP A 439 -1.28 -25.50 -29.58
CA ASP A 439 -2.56 -25.73 -30.29
C ASP A 439 -3.72 -24.95 -29.67
N THR A 440 -3.72 -24.85 -28.33
CA THR A 440 -4.75 -24.15 -27.56
C THR A 440 -4.15 -22.93 -26.89
N PHE A 441 -4.86 -21.79 -26.91
CA PHE A 441 -4.41 -20.55 -26.27
C PHE A 441 -5.55 -19.55 -26.17
N PHE A 442 -5.37 -18.59 -25.24
CA PHE A 442 -6.17 -17.36 -25.17
C PHE A 442 -5.39 -16.20 -25.82
N ASP A 443 -4.35 -15.71 -25.18
CA ASP A 443 -3.56 -14.53 -25.55
C ASP A 443 -2.05 -14.79 -25.67
N THR A 444 -1.60 -15.96 -25.19
CA THR A 444 -0.19 -16.31 -25.08
C THR A 444 0.17 -17.47 -26.01
N LEU A 445 1.21 -17.26 -26.80
CA LEU A 445 1.80 -18.28 -27.67
C LEU A 445 3.18 -18.69 -27.15
N THR A 446 3.47 -19.96 -27.19
CA THR A 446 4.82 -20.50 -27.05
C THR A 446 5.17 -21.25 -28.31
N PHE A 447 6.30 -20.92 -28.91
CA PHE A 447 6.69 -21.51 -30.21
C PHE A 447 8.16 -21.89 -30.27
N THR A 448 8.43 -22.93 -31.07
CA THR A 448 9.79 -23.38 -31.40
C THR A 448 10.17 -22.85 -32.77
N LEU A 449 11.38 -22.31 -32.86
CA LEU A 449 11.92 -21.77 -34.11
C LEU A 449 12.29 -22.90 -35.09
N PRO A 450 12.20 -22.65 -36.42
CA PRO A 450 12.84 -23.53 -37.42
C PRO A 450 14.33 -23.68 -37.15
N ALA A 451 14.91 -24.82 -37.56
CA ALA A 451 16.33 -25.13 -37.35
C ALA A 451 17.32 -24.14 -37.98
N SER A 452 16.85 -23.34 -38.95
CA SER A 452 17.62 -22.28 -39.60
C SER A 452 17.77 -20.99 -38.76
N SER A 453 17.05 -20.87 -37.66
CA SER A 453 16.99 -19.63 -36.86
C SER A 453 17.30 -19.90 -35.38
N THR A 454 17.83 -18.90 -34.68
CA THR A 454 18.16 -19.02 -33.24
C THR A 454 17.39 -18.01 -32.42
N ALA A 455 17.10 -18.32 -31.14
CA ALA A 455 16.48 -17.40 -30.22
C ALA A 455 17.31 -16.11 -30.03
N SER A 456 18.65 -16.20 -30.06
CA SER A 456 19.54 -15.06 -29.97
C SER A 456 19.43 -14.11 -31.15
N SER A 457 19.36 -14.62 -32.40
CA SER A 457 19.19 -13.76 -33.58
C SER A 457 17.83 -13.07 -33.60
N LEU A 458 16.77 -13.79 -33.18
CA LEU A 458 15.43 -13.20 -33.05
C LEU A 458 15.38 -12.14 -31.95
N ARG A 459 15.98 -12.41 -30.79
CA ARG A 459 16.08 -11.44 -29.71
C ARG A 459 16.73 -10.15 -30.16
N SER A 460 17.92 -10.25 -30.79
CA SER A 460 18.64 -9.06 -31.24
C SER A 460 17.84 -8.23 -32.26
N ALA A 461 17.14 -8.88 -33.18
CA ALA A 461 16.31 -8.20 -34.17
C ALA A 461 15.09 -7.51 -33.52
N CYS A 462 14.39 -8.21 -32.60
CA CYS A 462 13.23 -7.67 -31.91
C CYS A 462 13.59 -6.51 -30.97
N GLU A 463 14.64 -6.66 -30.17
CA GLU A 463 15.10 -5.57 -29.27
C GLU A 463 15.54 -4.35 -30.08
N ALA A 464 16.24 -4.53 -31.21
CA ALA A 464 16.60 -3.44 -32.11
C ALA A 464 15.37 -2.75 -32.76
N ALA A 465 14.27 -3.46 -32.93
CA ALA A 465 13.00 -2.94 -33.41
C ALA A 465 12.11 -2.36 -32.28
N GLY A 466 12.57 -2.33 -31.03
CA GLY A 466 11.80 -1.88 -29.89
C GLY A 466 10.68 -2.87 -29.47
N ILE A 467 10.91 -4.17 -29.66
CA ILE A 467 9.97 -5.25 -29.36
C ILE A 467 10.60 -6.21 -28.35
N ASN A 468 9.88 -6.50 -27.26
CA ASN A 468 10.32 -7.46 -26.25
C ASN A 468 9.47 -8.73 -26.29
N LEU A 469 10.11 -9.89 -26.49
CA LEU A 469 9.52 -11.22 -26.38
C LEU A 469 10.08 -11.93 -25.15
N ARG A 470 9.40 -13.02 -24.72
CA ARG A 470 9.93 -13.95 -23.72
C ARG A 470 10.81 -15.01 -24.38
N TYR A 471 11.94 -15.33 -23.77
CA TYR A 471 12.89 -16.36 -24.24
C TYR A 471 13.11 -17.36 -23.10
N ASP A 472 12.58 -18.57 -23.25
CA ASP A 472 12.68 -19.63 -22.24
C ASP A 472 14.04 -20.34 -22.33
N ALA A 473 14.49 -20.92 -21.21
CA ALA A 473 15.81 -21.58 -21.12
C ALA A 473 15.95 -22.81 -22.03
N ASP A 474 14.83 -23.42 -22.41
CA ASP A 474 14.78 -24.58 -23.33
C ASP A 474 14.79 -24.17 -24.82
N GLY A 475 14.95 -22.90 -25.12
CA GLY A 475 15.05 -22.33 -26.46
C GLY A 475 13.70 -22.04 -27.14
N ARG A 476 12.58 -22.22 -26.42
CA ARG A 476 11.26 -21.78 -26.89
C ARG A 476 11.15 -20.27 -26.75
N VAL A 477 10.28 -19.67 -27.54
CA VAL A 477 9.95 -18.23 -27.48
C VAL A 477 8.50 -18.07 -27.07
N GLY A 478 8.25 -17.22 -26.09
CA GLY A 478 6.92 -16.82 -25.66
C GLY A 478 6.53 -15.45 -26.21
N LEU A 479 5.24 -15.31 -26.53
CA LEU A 479 4.65 -14.08 -27.05
C LEU A 479 3.24 -13.94 -26.52
N THR A 480 2.92 -12.78 -25.92
CA THR A 480 1.60 -12.49 -25.38
C THR A 480 1.02 -11.24 -26.01
N CYS A 481 -0.15 -11.30 -26.59
CA CYS A 481 -0.91 -10.13 -27.02
C CYS A 481 -1.76 -9.60 -25.88
N ASP A 482 -1.94 -8.28 -25.84
CA ASP A 482 -2.74 -7.62 -24.81
C ASP A 482 -3.69 -6.56 -25.40
N GLU A 483 -4.42 -5.85 -24.54
CA GLU A 483 -5.36 -4.82 -24.93
C GLU A 483 -4.68 -3.68 -25.70
N SER A 484 -3.46 -3.34 -25.36
CA SER A 484 -2.69 -2.24 -25.94
C SER A 484 -2.08 -2.55 -27.30
N THR A 485 -2.13 -3.81 -27.75
CA THR A 485 -1.60 -4.25 -29.04
C THR A 485 -2.57 -3.89 -30.17
N ASP A 486 -2.16 -3.12 -31.17
CA ASP A 486 -2.99 -2.77 -32.31
C ASP A 486 -2.56 -3.49 -33.61
N SER A 487 -3.23 -3.22 -34.73
CA SER A 487 -2.94 -3.86 -36.04
C SER A 487 -1.58 -3.44 -36.60
N ALA A 488 -1.13 -2.20 -36.31
CA ALA A 488 0.18 -1.71 -36.73
C ALA A 488 1.30 -2.37 -35.92
N ASP A 489 1.09 -2.53 -34.62
CA ASP A 489 1.99 -3.27 -33.73
C ASP A 489 2.16 -4.71 -34.19
N LEU A 490 1.06 -5.39 -34.54
CA LEU A 490 1.09 -6.76 -35.06
C LEU A 490 1.82 -6.84 -36.37
N GLN A 491 1.58 -5.89 -37.28
CA GLN A 491 2.28 -5.89 -38.59
C GLN A 491 3.79 -5.70 -38.40
N ALA A 492 4.21 -4.80 -37.53
CA ALA A 492 5.62 -4.56 -37.19
C ALA A 492 6.25 -5.82 -36.55
N LEU A 493 5.55 -6.44 -35.62
CA LEU A 493 5.95 -7.70 -34.96
C LEU A 493 6.16 -8.81 -35.99
N LEU A 494 5.17 -9.06 -36.86
CA LEU A 494 5.23 -10.11 -37.86
C LEU A 494 6.31 -9.89 -38.92
N GLN A 495 6.53 -8.60 -39.32
CA GLN A 495 7.63 -8.27 -40.23
C GLN A 495 8.99 -8.47 -39.55
N CYS A 496 9.16 -8.07 -38.29
CA CYS A 496 10.38 -8.29 -37.53
C CYS A 496 10.70 -9.81 -37.43
N ILE A 497 9.74 -10.60 -36.95
CA ILE A 497 9.90 -12.05 -36.82
C ILE A 497 10.17 -12.71 -38.21
N GLY A 498 9.36 -12.35 -39.20
CA GLY A 498 9.48 -12.88 -40.57
C GLY A 498 10.87 -12.60 -41.19
N SER A 499 11.45 -11.42 -40.94
CA SER A 499 12.78 -11.08 -41.47
C SER A 499 13.90 -11.99 -40.96
N VAL A 500 13.71 -12.59 -39.79
CA VAL A 500 14.69 -13.52 -39.17
C VAL A 500 14.39 -14.99 -39.51
N ILE A 501 13.09 -15.36 -39.46
CA ILE A 501 12.68 -16.77 -39.54
C ILE A 501 12.45 -17.19 -41.01
N ALA A 502 11.84 -16.33 -41.81
CA ALA A 502 11.43 -16.61 -43.20
C ALA A 502 11.72 -15.42 -44.13
N PRO A 503 13.01 -15.05 -44.30
CA PRO A 503 13.42 -13.79 -44.98
C PRO A 503 12.96 -13.70 -46.43
N THR A 504 12.58 -14.81 -47.08
CA THR A 504 12.07 -14.83 -48.42
C THR A 504 10.55 -14.81 -48.53
N MET A 505 9.86 -14.94 -47.40
CA MET A 505 8.39 -14.95 -47.35
C MET A 505 7.86 -13.50 -47.33
N GLN A 506 6.81 -13.26 -48.11
CA GLN A 506 6.10 -11.98 -48.00
C GLN A 506 5.10 -12.06 -46.85
N VAL A 507 5.35 -11.31 -45.77
CA VAL A 507 4.46 -11.24 -44.62
C VAL A 507 3.15 -10.55 -45.02
N GLN A 508 2.03 -11.23 -44.83
CA GLN A 508 0.69 -10.69 -45.09
C GLN A 508 0.23 -9.75 -43.98
N SER A 509 -0.94 -9.11 -44.13
CA SER A 509 -1.54 -8.32 -43.07
C SER A 509 -2.11 -9.20 -41.97
N PRO A 510 -2.20 -8.70 -40.71
CA PRO A 510 -2.81 -9.44 -39.60
C PRO A 510 -4.24 -9.89 -39.89
N GLU A 511 -5.02 -9.09 -40.62
CA GLU A 511 -6.40 -9.41 -41.01
C GLU A 511 -6.45 -10.61 -41.98
N ALA A 512 -5.49 -10.70 -42.92
CA ALA A 512 -5.40 -11.82 -43.84
C ALA A 512 -5.08 -13.12 -43.11
N TYR A 513 -4.14 -13.06 -42.14
CA TYR A 513 -3.84 -14.22 -41.29
C TYR A 513 -5.03 -14.62 -40.40
N LEU A 514 -5.75 -13.66 -39.85
CA LEU A 514 -6.94 -13.93 -39.02
C LEU A 514 -8.04 -14.66 -39.83
N ALA A 515 -8.24 -14.29 -41.08
CA ALA A 515 -9.27 -14.89 -41.93
C ALA A 515 -9.05 -16.41 -42.12
N GLY A 516 -7.79 -16.87 -42.09
CA GLY A 516 -7.42 -18.30 -42.21
C GLY A 516 -7.18 -18.99 -40.86
N ALA A 517 -7.24 -18.26 -39.72
CA ALA A 517 -6.86 -18.80 -38.44
C ALA A 517 -7.88 -19.78 -37.85
N ALA A 518 -7.41 -20.94 -37.41
CA ALA A 518 -8.22 -21.93 -36.70
C ALA A 518 -8.72 -21.42 -35.34
N ALA A 519 -9.79 -22.01 -34.83
CA ALA A 519 -10.23 -21.83 -33.45
C ALA A 519 -9.16 -22.38 -32.50
N ALA A 520 -8.88 -21.66 -31.38
CA ALA A 520 -7.84 -22.03 -30.43
C ALA A 520 -8.37 -22.29 -29.00
N ILE A 521 -9.60 -21.88 -28.72
CA ILE A 521 -10.28 -22.21 -27.45
C ILE A 521 -11.05 -23.52 -27.69
N PRO A 522 -10.69 -24.61 -27.00
CA PRO A 522 -11.36 -25.87 -27.12
C PRO A 522 -12.79 -25.82 -26.57
N GLN A 523 -13.67 -26.70 -27.06
CA GLN A 523 -15.09 -26.67 -26.70
C GLN A 523 -15.33 -26.81 -25.19
N PHE A 524 -14.58 -27.66 -24.49
CA PHE A 524 -14.73 -27.87 -23.06
C PHE A 524 -14.40 -26.61 -22.25
N ALA A 525 -13.56 -25.72 -22.78
CA ALA A 525 -13.11 -24.52 -22.14
C ALA A 525 -13.91 -23.26 -22.53
N GLN A 526 -14.91 -23.37 -23.41
CA GLN A 526 -15.73 -22.22 -23.78
C GLN A 526 -16.72 -21.85 -22.69
N ARG A 527 -16.65 -20.62 -22.22
CA ARG A 527 -17.58 -20.11 -21.21
C ARG A 527 -19.00 -20.07 -21.73
N SER A 528 -19.93 -20.68 -20.98
CA SER A 528 -21.38 -20.62 -21.24
C SER A 528 -22.15 -19.81 -20.18
N SER A 529 -21.58 -19.66 -18.97
CA SER A 529 -22.21 -18.96 -17.86
C SER A 529 -22.17 -17.43 -18.04
N ALA A 530 -23.25 -16.76 -17.62
CA ALA A 530 -23.30 -15.31 -17.52
C ALA A 530 -22.41 -14.79 -16.37
N TYR A 531 -21.95 -13.54 -16.49
CA TYR A 531 -21.18 -12.85 -15.49
C TYR A 531 -21.49 -11.35 -15.53
N LEU A 532 -21.17 -10.62 -14.45
CA LEU A 532 -21.40 -9.20 -14.30
C LEU A 532 -22.86 -8.80 -14.59
N THR A 533 -23.80 -9.61 -14.11
CA THR A 533 -25.23 -9.42 -14.39
C THR A 533 -25.85 -8.34 -13.51
N HIS A 534 -25.24 -7.99 -12.38
CA HIS A 534 -25.73 -6.95 -11.49
C HIS A 534 -25.82 -5.59 -12.22
N PRO A 535 -26.85 -4.76 -11.96
CA PRO A 535 -27.07 -3.47 -12.62
C PRO A 535 -25.88 -2.51 -12.56
N VAL A 536 -25.05 -2.55 -11.50
CA VAL A 536 -23.87 -1.71 -11.38
C VAL A 536 -22.91 -1.88 -12.56
N PHE A 537 -22.80 -3.08 -13.12
CA PHE A 537 -21.96 -3.36 -14.29
C PHE A 537 -22.69 -3.11 -15.62
N ASN A 538 -23.94 -2.62 -15.59
CA ASN A 538 -24.77 -2.43 -16.77
C ASN A 538 -25.37 -1.02 -16.88
N SER A 539 -24.89 -0.05 -16.06
CA SER A 539 -25.50 1.27 -15.94
C SER A 539 -24.59 2.45 -16.31
N TYR A 540 -23.25 2.33 -16.14
CA TYR A 540 -22.34 3.49 -16.15
C TYR A 540 -21.32 3.45 -17.31
N HIS A 541 -21.80 3.23 -18.54
CA HIS A 541 -20.95 3.01 -19.73
C HIS A 541 -20.56 4.28 -20.49
N ASN A 542 -21.06 5.45 -20.12
CA ASN A 542 -20.65 6.72 -20.67
C ASN A 542 -19.91 7.57 -19.64
N GLU A 543 -19.10 8.50 -20.09
CA GLU A 543 -18.21 9.29 -19.23
C GLU A 543 -18.95 10.09 -18.16
N MET A 544 -20.11 10.68 -18.51
CA MET A 544 -20.88 11.51 -17.58
C MET A 544 -21.51 10.67 -16.45
N ASP A 545 -22.08 9.51 -16.77
CA ASP A 545 -22.67 8.63 -15.76
C ASP A 545 -21.58 8.04 -14.87
N MET A 546 -20.43 7.66 -15.45
CA MET A 546 -19.29 7.18 -14.68
C MET A 546 -18.71 8.24 -13.76
N THR A 547 -18.52 9.48 -14.25
CA THR A 547 -18.08 10.62 -13.43
C THR A 547 -19.01 10.85 -12.24
N ARG A 548 -20.32 10.85 -12.47
CA ARG A 548 -21.32 11.04 -11.41
C ARG A 548 -21.35 9.87 -10.43
N TYR A 549 -21.14 8.65 -10.90
CA TYR A 549 -21.07 7.47 -10.04
C TYR A 549 -19.85 7.55 -9.11
N ILE A 550 -18.65 7.76 -9.65
CA ILE A 550 -17.42 7.92 -8.87
C ILE A 550 -17.58 9.03 -7.82
N LYS A 551 -18.13 10.20 -8.24
CA LYS A 551 -18.33 11.34 -7.32
C LYS A 551 -19.37 11.06 -6.24
N ARG A 552 -20.43 10.30 -6.56
CA ARG A 552 -21.42 9.88 -5.58
C ARG A 552 -20.81 8.98 -4.51
N LEU A 553 -19.89 8.08 -4.89
CA LEU A 553 -19.16 7.24 -3.93
C LEU A 553 -18.22 8.08 -3.08
N GLU A 554 -17.42 8.93 -3.69
CA GLU A 554 -16.50 9.83 -2.98
C GLU A 554 -17.19 10.68 -1.91
N ASN A 555 -18.38 11.21 -2.24
CA ASN A 555 -19.14 12.05 -1.31
C ASN A 555 -19.66 11.31 -0.06
N LYS A 556 -19.62 9.97 -0.05
CA LYS A 556 -19.97 9.15 1.14
C LYS A 556 -18.80 8.96 2.08
N ASP A 557 -17.59 9.37 1.69
CA ASP A 557 -16.35 9.02 2.35
C ASP A 557 -15.62 10.24 2.89
N LEU A 558 -15.03 10.10 4.06
CA LEU A 558 -14.13 11.09 4.63
C LEU A 558 -12.68 10.72 4.27
N SER A 559 -11.90 11.73 3.87
CA SER A 559 -10.49 11.62 3.49
C SER A 559 -9.71 12.84 3.95
N LEU A 560 -8.39 12.90 3.72
CA LEU A 560 -7.57 14.06 4.11
C LEU A 560 -8.00 15.39 3.45
N VAL A 561 -8.79 15.34 2.37
CA VAL A 561 -9.33 16.58 1.77
C VAL A 561 -10.43 17.23 2.60
N HIS A 562 -10.96 16.53 3.62
CA HIS A 562 -12.00 17.05 4.52
C HIS A 562 -11.41 17.49 5.87
N SER A 563 -10.50 16.71 6.43
CA SER A 563 -9.93 16.94 7.76
C SER A 563 -8.69 16.11 7.98
N MET A 564 -7.93 16.43 9.02
CA MET A 564 -6.93 15.56 9.60
C MET A 564 -7.51 14.17 9.90
N ILE A 565 -6.72 13.14 9.69
CA ILE A 565 -7.01 11.74 10.09
C ILE A 565 -5.96 11.32 11.12
N ALA A 566 -6.24 11.55 12.39
CA ALA A 566 -5.28 11.37 13.48
C ALA A 566 -5.17 9.91 13.95
N LEU A 567 -4.99 8.98 13.02
CA LEU A 567 -4.89 7.54 13.31
C LEU A 567 -3.52 7.16 13.86
N GLY A 568 -3.46 6.81 15.14
CA GLY A 568 -2.26 6.31 15.80
C GLY A 568 -1.78 4.98 15.26
N SER A 569 -0.56 4.89 15.12
CA SER A 569 0.49 4.21 14.40
C SER A 569 0.21 4.00 12.89
N CYS A 570 -0.50 4.94 12.24
CA CYS A 570 -0.82 4.85 10.82
C CYS A 570 -0.19 5.96 9.97
N THR A 571 0.26 7.06 10.57
CA THR A 571 0.94 8.21 9.95
C THR A 571 0.23 8.69 8.68
N MET A 572 -0.95 9.29 8.85
CA MET A 572 -1.76 9.82 7.75
C MET A 572 -1.30 11.23 7.39
N LYS A 573 -0.16 11.35 6.72
CA LYS A 573 0.40 12.64 6.32
C LYS A 573 0.08 13.04 4.89
N LEU A 574 0.38 14.28 4.55
CA LEU A 574 0.24 14.85 3.22
C LEU A 574 0.89 13.97 2.15
N ASN A 575 0.14 13.75 1.07
CA ASN A 575 0.65 13.24 -0.19
C ASN A 575 0.59 14.40 -1.18
N ALA A 576 1.71 15.08 -1.41
CA ALA A 576 1.74 16.25 -2.27
C ALA A 576 1.49 15.87 -3.73
N THR A 577 0.86 16.78 -4.48
CA THR A 577 0.53 16.53 -5.89
C THR A 577 1.79 16.23 -6.71
N THR A 578 2.88 16.95 -6.46
CA THR A 578 4.18 16.74 -7.14
C THR A 578 4.77 15.36 -6.87
N GLU A 579 4.52 14.77 -5.70
CA GLU A 579 4.94 13.41 -5.38
C GLU A 579 4.14 12.37 -6.18
N MET A 580 2.86 12.65 -6.47
CA MET A 580 1.95 11.74 -7.16
C MET A 580 2.07 11.79 -8.71
N ILE A 581 2.33 12.95 -9.28
CA ILE A 581 2.37 13.18 -10.74
C ILE A 581 3.24 12.16 -11.50
N PRO A 582 4.47 11.82 -11.08
CA PRO A 582 5.35 10.94 -11.83
C PRO A 582 4.83 9.50 -11.97
N VAL A 583 3.95 9.05 -11.08
CA VAL A 583 3.39 7.69 -11.09
C VAL A 583 2.61 7.41 -12.40
N THR A 584 2.02 8.45 -12.98
CA THR A 584 1.23 8.35 -14.23
C THR A 584 2.05 8.65 -15.49
N TRP A 585 3.34 8.96 -15.36
CA TRP A 585 4.19 9.18 -16.54
C TRP A 585 4.42 7.87 -17.31
N PRO A 586 4.19 7.85 -18.63
CA PRO A 586 4.36 6.60 -19.41
C PRO A 586 5.76 5.97 -19.27
N LEU A 587 6.81 6.81 -19.20
CA LEU A 587 8.21 6.34 -19.05
C LEU A 587 8.48 5.58 -17.74
N PHE A 588 7.56 5.62 -16.78
CA PHE A 588 7.56 4.79 -15.58
C PHE A 588 6.40 3.78 -15.59
N GLY A 589 5.18 4.25 -15.84
CA GLY A 589 3.98 3.43 -15.72
C GLY A 589 3.82 2.32 -16.77
N ALA A 590 4.39 2.49 -17.98
CA ALA A 590 4.20 1.53 -19.07
C ALA A 590 5.31 0.46 -19.19
N LEU A 591 6.31 0.47 -18.31
CA LEU A 591 7.42 -0.49 -18.35
C LEU A 591 7.04 -1.84 -17.74
N HIS A 592 7.44 -2.91 -18.45
CA HIS A 592 7.28 -4.28 -17.96
C HIS A 592 8.38 -4.62 -16.93
N PRO A 593 8.09 -5.30 -15.80
CA PRO A 593 9.08 -5.59 -14.74
C PRO A 593 10.25 -6.47 -15.20
N PHE A 594 10.06 -7.23 -16.26
CA PHE A 594 11.07 -8.09 -16.85
C PHE A 594 11.63 -7.56 -18.18
N ALA A 595 11.45 -6.27 -18.44
CA ALA A 595 12.10 -5.62 -19.59
C ALA A 595 13.63 -5.66 -19.47
N PRO A 596 14.39 -5.70 -20.58
CA PRO A 596 15.84 -5.66 -20.55
C PRO A 596 16.37 -4.47 -19.76
N SER A 597 17.43 -4.68 -18.97
CA SER A 597 18.03 -3.64 -18.12
C SER A 597 18.52 -2.41 -18.90
N SER A 598 18.89 -2.57 -20.17
CA SER A 598 19.21 -1.46 -21.08
C SER A 598 18.04 -0.50 -21.31
N GLN A 599 16.81 -0.93 -21.13
CA GLN A 599 15.59 -0.14 -21.32
C GLN A 599 15.08 0.50 -20.03
N THR A 600 15.65 0.19 -18.85
CA THR A 600 15.13 0.56 -17.53
C THR A 600 16.13 1.33 -16.67
N GLN A 601 17.07 2.04 -17.32
CA GLN A 601 18.16 2.75 -16.65
C GLN A 601 17.67 3.88 -15.74
N GLY A 602 16.53 4.52 -16.05
CA GLY A 602 15.91 5.53 -15.21
C GLY A 602 15.38 4.94 -13.89
N TYR A 603 14.77 3.74 -13.93
CA TYR A 603 14.39 3.03 -12.71
C TYR A 603 15.61 2.60 -11.88
N ALA A 604 16.65 2.07 -12.53
CA ALA A 604 17.87 1.66 -11.84
C ALA A 604 18.53 2.84 -11.10
N GLU A 605 18.58 4.02 -11.71
CA GLU A 605 19.10 5.23 -11.06
C GLU A 605 18.23 5.66 -9.88
N MET A 606 16.92 5.66 -10.04
CA MET A 606 15.98 6.03 -8.98
C MET A 606 16.07 5.05 -7.81
N PHE A 607 16.11 3.73 -8.06
CA PHE A 607 16.26 2.71 -7.01
C PHE A 607 17.57 2.89 -6.23
N ALA A 608 18.70 3.03 -6.95
CA ALA A 608 19.99 3.24 -6.30
C ALA A 608 20.02 4.54 -5.47
N GLY A 609 19.32 5.60 -5.92
CA GLY A 609 19.16 6.84 -5.18
C GLY A 609 18.34 6.64 -3.91
N LEU A 610 17.20 5.97 -4.02
CA LEU A 610 16.31 5.69 -2.90
C LEU A 610 16.97 4.77 -1.87
N GLU A 611 17.63 3.68 -2.31
CA GLU A 611 18.36 2.76 -1.43
C GLU A 611 19.43 3.48 -0.62
N ARG A 612 20.24 4.35 -1.26
CA ARG A 612 21.23 5.17 -0.52
C ARG A 612 20.57 6.09 0.51
N ALA A 613 19.43 6.70 0.16
CA ALA A 613 18.72 7.58 1.08
C ALA A 613 18.14 6.81 2.27
N LEU A 614 17.59 5.62 2.03
CA LEU A 614 17.07 4.76 3.09
C LEU A 614 18.18 4.21 3.98
N CYS A 615 19.35 3.86 3.42
CA CYS A 615 20.53 3.51 4.21
C CYS A 615 20.97 4.66 5.11
N GLU A 616 21.03 5.89 4.59
CA GLU A 616 21.39 7.07 5.39
C GLU A 616 20.42 7.32 6.54
N VAL A 617 19.12 7.28 6.27
CA VAL A 617 18.07 7.52 7.27
C VAL A 617 18.07 6.46 8.37
N THR A 618 18.35 5.21 8.02
CA THR A 618 18.29 4.09 8.97
C THR A 618 19.64 3.76 9.61
N GLY A 619 20.73 4.23 9.02
CA GLY A 619 22.11 3.90 9.42
C GLY A 619 22.54 2.49 9.03
N PHE A 620 21.81 1.80 8.17
CA PHE A 620 22.12 0.45 7.69
C PHE A 620 22.95 0.46 6.40
N ASP A 621 23.47 -0.73 6.05
CA ASP A 621 24.45 -0.91 4.96
C ASP A 621 23.80 -1.34 3.63
N ALA A 622 22.62 -1.98 3.68
CA ALA A 622 21.95 -2.51 2.49
C ALA A 622 20.42 -2.47 2.62
N VAL A 623 19.74 -2.40 1.47
CA VAL A 623 18.27 -2.33 1.38
C VAL A 623 17.77 -3.33 0.35
N SER A 624 16.59 -3.90 0.59
CA SER A 624 15.78 -4.57 -0.43
C SER A 624 14.47 -3.83 -0.61
N LEU A 625 14.18 -3.38 -1.83
CA LEU A 625 12.93 -2.73 -2.21
C LEU A 625 11.83 -3.72 -2.61
N GLN A 626 12.08 -5.02 -2.51
CA GLN A 626 11.16 -6.05 -3.00
C GLN A 626 9.87 -6.17 -2.17
N PRO A 627 9.86 -6.09 -0.82
CA PRO A 627 8.63 -6.26 -0.06
C PRO A 627 7.59 -5.17 -0.37
N ASN A 628 6.41 -5.58 -0.85
CA ASN A 628 5.33 -4.72 -1.34
C ASN A 628 4.24 -4.39 -0.30
N ALA A 629 4.53 -4.61 0.97
CA ALA A 629 3.74 -4.17 2.13
C ALA A 629 4.59 -4.18 3.39
N GLY A 630 4.19 -3.47 4.45
CA GLY A 630 4.88 -3.52 5.75
C GLY A 630 4.96 -4.94 6.32
N ALA A 631 3.83 -5.66 6.34
CA ALA A 631 3.78 -7.06 6.77
C ALA A 631 4.68 -7.97 5.93
N GLN A 632 4.86 -7.68 4.64
CA GLN A 632 5.79 -8.41 3.78
C GLN A 632 7.25 -8.08 4.11
N GLY A 633 7.53 -6.83 4.51
CA GLY A 633 8.83 -6.42 5.05
C GLY A 633 9.15 -7.11 6.37
N GLU A 634 8.16 -7.23 7.27
CA GLU A 634 8.32 -8.02 8.50
C GLU A 634 8.73 -9.45 8.19
N TYR A 635 7.97 -10.09 7.32
CA TYR A 635 8.22 -11.46 6.91
C TYR A 635 9.61 -11.63 6.27
N ALA A 636 9.97 -10.75 5.32
CA ALA A 636 11.27 -10.77 4.65
C ALA A 636 12.44 -10.60 5.64
N GLY A 637 12.33 -9.67 6.59
CA GLY A 637 13.37 -9.45 7.60
C GLY A 637 13.56 -10.66 8.52
N LEU A 638 12.48 -11.33 8.92
CA LEU A 638 12.54 -12.56 9.71
C LEU A 638 13.14 -13.74 8.93
N LEU A 639 12.86 -13.82 7.62
CA LEU A 639 13.51 -14.81 6.75
C LEU A 639 15.02 -14.56 6.62
N VAL A 640 15.44 -13.31 6.54
CA VAL A 640 16.87 -12.93 6.53
C VAL A 640 17.55 -13.39 7.82
N ILE A 641 16.91 -13.16 8.98
CA ILE A 641 17.41 -13.64 10.28
C ILE A 641 17.52 -15.17 10.30
N THR A 642 16.48 -15.84 9.83
CA THR A 642 16.46 -17.32 9.77
C THR A 642 17.57 -17.85 8.86
N ALA A 643 17.76 -17.24 7.67
CA ALA A 643 18.81 -17.64 6.73
C ALA A 643 20.21 -17.40 7.31
N TYR A 644 20.42 -16.30 8.01
CA TYR A 644 21.67 -16.01 8.72
C TYR A 644 22.00 -17.08 9.77
N HIS A 645 21.04 -17.43 10.64
CA HIS A 645 21.24 -18.49 11.65
C HIS A 645 21.47 -19.86 11.00
N GLN A 646 20.73 -20.20 9.92
CA GLN A 646 20.94 -21.44 9.18
C GLN A 646 22.35 -21.52 8.56
N HIS A 647 22.84 -20.43 7.98
CA HIS A 647 24.17 -20.35 7.38
C HIS A 647 25.27 -20.58 8.43
N ARG A 648 25.06 -20.14 9.68
CA ARG A 648 25.96 -20.35 10.80
C ARG A 648 25.87 -21.76 11.43
N GLY A 649 24.98 -22.61 10.94
CA GLY A 649 24.70 -23.92 11.56
C GLY A 649 23.80 -23.83 12.81
N GLU A 650 23.17 -22.69 13.05
CA GLU A 650 22.35 -22.40 14.23
C GLU A 650 20.84 -22.43 13.89
N GLY A 651 20.42 -23.25 12.93
CA GLY A 651 19.03 -23.33 12.47
C GLY A 651 18.00 -23.78 13.53
N HIS A 652 18.46 -24.18 14.72
CA HIS A 652 17.65 -24.46 15.90
C HIS A 652 17.13 -23.18 16.59
N ARG A 653 17.72 -21.99 16.33
CA ARG A 653 17.28 -20.71 16.86
C ARG A 653 15.99 -20.29 16.15
N ARG A 654 14.85 -20.50 16.80
CA ARG A 654 13.51 -20.22 16.26
C ARG A 654 12.58 -19.47 17.23
N VAL A 655 13.11 -18.96 18.35
CA VAL A 655 12.29 -18.17 19.29
C VAL A 655 12.40 -16.68 18.98
N ALA A 656 11.25 -16.04 18.76
CA ALA A 656 11.11 -14.60 18.65
C ALA A 656 10.50 -14.03 19.94
N LEU A 657 11.23 -13.16 20.63
CA LEU A 657 10.71 -12.39 21.76
C LEU A 657 9.95 -11.19 21.19
N ILE A 658 8.73 -10.96 21.64
CA ILE A 658 7.87 -9.88 21.11
C ILE A 658 7.21 -9.15 22.29
N PRO A 659 7.44 -7.83 22.50
CA PRO A 659 6.77 -7.06 23.54
C PRO A 659 5.23 -7.07 23.39
N ALA A 660 4.52 -7.06 24.51
CA ALA A 660 3.06 -7.02 24.54
C ALA A 660 2.47 -5.80 23.80
N SER A 661 3.24 -4.69 23.75
CA SER A 661 2.91 -3.48 23.01
C SER A 661 3.01 -3.63 21.47
N ALA A 662 3.62 -4.69 20.94
CA ALA A 662 3.85 -4.86 19.51
C ALA A 662 2.54 -4.94 18.71
N HIS A 663 2.56 -4.44 17.47
CA HIS A 663 1.45 -4.58 16.54
C HIS A 663 1.10 -6.05 16.28
N GLY A 664 -0.16 -6.34 15.98
CA GLY A 664 -0.63 -7.72 15.74
C GLY A 664 0.02 -8.43 14.55
N THR A 665 0.57 -7.67 13.59
CA THR A 665 1.34 -8.22 12.45
C THR A 665 2.64 -8.88 12.89
N ASN A 666 3.31 -8.39 13.93
CA ASN A 666 4.62 -8.92 14.36
C ASN A 666 4.53 -10.41 14.77
N PRO A 667 3.64 -10.83 15.70
CA PRO A 667 3.50 -12.25 16.03
C PRO A 667 2.97 -13.08 14.85
N ALA A 668 2.10 -12.52 13.99
CA ALA A 668 1.63 -13.22 12.81
C ALA A 668 2.77 -13.51 11.81
N SER A 669 3.61 -12.51 11.54
CA SER A 669 4.79 -12.64 10.66
C SER A 669 5.82 -13.61 11.22
N ALA A 670 6.03 -13.62 12.54
CA ALA A 670 6.95 -14.55 13.21
C ALA A 670 6.50 -16.02 13.05
N VAL A 671 5.21 -16.30 13.26
CA VAL A 671 4.64 -17.63 13.04
C VAL A 671 4.77 -18.07 11.59
N MET A 672 4.47 -17.18 10.63
CA MET A 672 4.62 -17.47 9.20
C MET A 672 6.08 -17.74 8.78
N ALA A 673 7.03 -17.12 9.49
CA ALA A 673 8.47 -17.39 9.31
C ALA A 673 8.96 -18.64 10.04
N GLY A 674 8.08 -19.46 10.63
CA GLY A 674 8.41 -20.70 11.35
C GLY A 674 9.01 -20.46 12.73
N MET A 675 8.79 -19.28 13.33
CA MET A 675 9.28 -18.95 14.66
C MET A 675 8.22 -19.18 15.74
N SER A 676 8.68 -19.50 16.94
CA SER A 676 7.86 -19.59 18.15
C SER A 676 7.82 -18.22 18.84
N VAL A 677 6.63 -17.69 19.06
CA VAL A 677 6.43 -16.39 19.69
C VAL A 677 6.45 -16.51 21.22
N VAL A 678 7.29 -15.70 21.87
CA VAL A 678 7.31 -15.53 23.33
C VAL A 678 7.08 -14.06 23.66
N VAL A 679 5.93 -13.78 24.28
CA VAL A 679 5.52 -12.41 24.59
C VAL A 679 6.28 -11.89 25.82
N VAL A 680 6.86 -10.69 25.72
CA VAL A 680 7.51 -9.97 26.81
C VAL A 680 6.54 -8.95 27.39
N ALA A 681 6.40 -8.92 28.71
CA ALA A 681 5.49 -8.01 29.41
C ALA A 681 5.94 -6.55 29.30
N SER A 682 4.99 -5.62 29.45
CA SER A 682 5.26 -4.19 29.65
C SER A 682 5.07 -3.81 31.13
N ASP A 683 5.87 -2.85 31.60
CA ASP A 683 5.73 -2.28 32.93
C ASP A 683 4.52 -1.29 33.01
N ALA A 684 4.26 -0.76 34.18
CA ALA A 684 3.14 0.19 34.40
C ALA A 684 3.28 1.51 33.65
N ARG A 685 4.48 1.85 33.17
CA ARG A 685 4.77 3.06 32.40
C ARG A 685 4.70 2.82 30.89
N GLY A 686 4.45 1.57 30.47
CA GLY A 686 4.40 1.18 29.07
C GLY A 686 5.75 0.82 28.45
N TYR A 687 6.82 0.72 29.24
CA TYR A 687 8.14 0.24 28.82
C TYR A 687 8.20 -1.29 28.82
N ILE A 688 9.22 -1.85 28.19
CA ILE A 688 9.51 -3.30 28.27
C ILE A 688 9.93 -3.63 29.71
N ASP A 689 9.28 -4.63 30.34
CA ASP A 689 9.68 -5.12 31.66
C ASP A 689 11.03 -5.84 31.56
N MET A 690 12.08 -5.18 32.01
CA MET A 690 13.45 -5.70 31.98
C MET A 690 13.66 -6.97 32.79
N ASN A 691 12.89 -7.21 33.85
CA ASN A 691 12.99 -8.44 34.65
C ASN A 691 12.38 -9.61 33.88
N ASP A 692 11.22 -9.42 33.28
CA ASP A 692 10.56 -10.41 32.44
C ASP A 692 11.40 -10.72 31.19
N LEU A 693 11.97 -9.68 30.54
CA LEU A 693 12.85 -9.86 29.39
C LEU A 693 14.08 -10.71 29.75
N LYS A 694 14.80 -10.37 30.83
CA LYS A 694 15.97 -11.13 31.29
C LYS A 694 15.64 -12.58 31.60
N ALA A 695 14.52 -12.83 32.29
CA ALA A 695 14.06 -14.18 32.60
C ALA A 695 13.77 -14.99 31.33
N LYS A 696 13.13 -14.39 30.32
CA LYS A 696 12.81 -15.05 29.04
C LYS A 696 14.04 -15.27 28.17
N VAL A 697 14.96 -14.32 28.14
CA VAL A 697 16.25 -14.49 27.44
C VAL A 697 17.02 -15.67 28.05
N GLU A 698 17.16 -15.76 29.37
CA GLU A 698 17.86 -16.88 30.02
C GLU A 698 17.15 -18.22 29.75
N LEU A 699 15.81 -18.23 29.77
CA LEU A 699 15.04 -19.45 29.52
C LEU A 699 15.20 -19.95 28.08
N HIS A 700 15.34 -19.07 27.11
CA HIS A 700 15.33 -19.37 25.68
C HIS A 700 16.68 -19.14 24.98
N LYS A 701 17.77 -18.83 25.70
CA LYS A 701 19.05 -18.39 25.14
C LYS A 701 19.60 -19.28 24.01
N ASP A 702 19.43 -20.60 24.14
CA ASP A 702 19.91 -21.54 23.11
C ASP A 702 19.05 -21.52 21.83
N ALA A 703 17.77 -21.17 21.94
CA ALA A 703 16.83 -21.14 20.84
C ALA A 703 16.47 -19.72 20.36
N LEU A 704 17.03 -18.69 20.99
CA LEU A 704 16.70 -17.28 20.72
C LEU A 704 17.19 -16.89 19.33
N ALA A 705 16.23 -16.61 18.42
CA ALA A 705 16.51 -16.10 17.08
C ALA A 705 16.57 -14.58 17.06
N CYS A 706 15.55 -13.93 17.62
CA CYS A 706 15.47 -12.47 17.61
C CYS A 706 14.57 -11.90 18.71
N LEU A 707 14.73 -10.59 18.95
CA LEU A 707 13.73 -9.72 19.55
C LEU A 707 13.10 -8.90 18.42
N MET A 708 11.74 -8.89 18.31
CA MET A 708 11.01 -7.96 17.45
C MET A 708 10.50 -6.78 18.29
N VAL A 709 10.96 -5.57 18.04
CA VAL A 709 10.57 -4.38 18.80
C VAL A 709 10.09 -3.27 17.87
N THR A 710 8.96 -2.63 18.21
CA THR A 710 8.51 -1.37 17.57
C THR A 710 9.13 -0.20 18.32
N TYR A 711 9.75 0.75 17.63
CA TYR A 711 10.40 1.89 18.26
C TYR A 711 10.14 3.21 17.52
N PRO A 712 9.80 4.32 18.25
CA PRO A 712 9.26 4.30 19.61
C PRO A 712 8.11 3.31 19.74
N SER A 713 7.80 2.87 20.96
CA SER A 713 6.73 1.87 21.15
C SER A 713 5.36 2.43 20.73
N THR A 714 4.43 1.54 20.40
CA THR A 714 3.02 1.91 20.14
C THR A 714 2.31 2.54 21.34
N HIS A 715 2.97 2.59 22.51
CA HIS A 715 2.51 3.36 23.67
C HIS A 715 2.82 4.87 23.54
N GLY A 716 3.49 5.30 22.46
CA GLY A 716 3.88 6.68 22.23
C GLY A 716 5.09 7.13 23.08
N VAL A 717 5.94 6.22 23.51
CA VAL A 717 7.11 6.51 24.36
C VAL A 717 8.39 5.93 23.76
N PHE A 718 9.50 6.66 23.93
CA PHE A 718 10.83 6.17 23.65
C PHE A 718 11.30 5.29 24.80
N GLU A 719 11.62 4.04 24.55
CA GLU A 719 12.20 3.11 25.52
C GLU A 719 13.61 3.57 25.90
N GLU A 720 13.82 3.91 27.18
CA GLU A 720 15.08 4.49 27.67
C GLU A 720 16.22 3.49 27.66
N HIS A 721 15.93 2.21 27.90
CA HIS A 721 16.91 1.13 28.00
C HIS A 721 17.09 0.35 26.69
N ILE A 722 16.69 0.94 25.55
CA ILE A 722 16.67 0.21 24.26
C ILE A 722 18.07 -0.34 23.88
N GLN A 723 19.15 0.40 24.15
CA GLN A 723 20.50 -0.08 23.85
C GLN A 723 20.91 -1.25 24.74
N ASP A 724 20.55 -1.21 26.03
CA ASP A 724 20.78 -2.31 26.97
C ASP A 724 19.97 -3.55 26.57
N ILE A 725 18.75 -3.36 26.10
CA ILE A 725 17.88 -4.40 25.56
C ILE A 725 18.54 -5.06 24.35
N CYS A 726 19.00 -4.28 23.38
CA CYS A 726 19.69 -4.78 22.19
C CYS A 726 20.97 -5.56 22.55
N ALA A 727 21.79 -5.00 23.45
CA ALA A 727 23.00 -5.66 23.93
C ALA A 727 22.69 -7.01 24.58
N LEU A 728 21.68 -7.08 25.44
CA LEU A 728 21.26 -8.32 26.09
C LEU A 728 20.89 -9.42 25.08
N ILE A 729 20.18 -9.06 24.00
CA ILE A 729 19.80 -9.99 22.92
C ILE A 729 21.05 -10.49 22.19
N HIS A 730 21.96 -9.60 21.79
CA HIS A 730 23.20 -9.93 21.09
C HIS A 730 24.13 -10.82 21.93
N GLU A 731 24.28 -10.53 23.21
CA GLU A 731 25.08 -11.34 24.14
C GLU A 731 24.60 -12.80 24.25
N ASN A 732 23.31 -13.04 23.94
CA ASN A 732 22.69 -14.37 23.93
C ASN A 732 22.51 -14.94 22.51
N GLY A 733 23.20 -14.37 21.51
CA GLY A 733 23.26 -14.88 20.15
C GLY A 733 22.03 -14.61 19.29
N GLY A 734 21.05 -13.84 19.81
CA GLY A 734 19.89 -13.38 19.04
C GLY A 734 20.21 -12.10 18.26
N LEU A 735 19.35 -11.77 17.30
CA LEU A 735 19.38 -10.53 16.53
C LEU A 735 18.22 -9.59 16.93
N VAL A 736 18.34 -8.30 16.64
CA VAL A 736 17.30 -7.32 16.91
C VAL A 736 16.63 -6.91 15.61
N TYR A 737 15.35 -7.27 15.50
CA TYR A 737 14.44 -6.80 14.45
C TYR A 737 13.69 -5.58 14.94
N MET A 738 13.81 -4.45 14.25
CA MET A 738 13.04 -3.25 14.56
C MET A 738 11.89 -3.07 13.56
N ASP A 739 10.67 -3.00 14.09
CA ASP A 739 9.51 -2.55 13.33
C ASP A 739 9.61 -1.03 13.13
N GLY A 740 9.83 -0.61 11.88
CA GLY A 740 10.00 0.78 11.49
C GLY A 740 8.68 1.50 11.16
N ALA A 741 7.54 0.99 11.61
CA ALA A 741 6.26 1.68 11.45
C ALA A 741 6.27 3.10 12.04
N ASN A 742 7.02 3.32 13.11
CA ASN A 742 7.11 4.58 13.86
C ASN A 742 8.33 5.45 13.50
N MET A 743 8.89 5.28 12.27
CA MET A 743 10.01 6.10 11.80
C MET A 743 9.72 7.60 11.78
N ASN A 744 8.44 8.01 11.78
CA ASN A 744 8.04 9.42 11.81
C ASN A 744 8.52 10.18 13.07
N ALA A 745 8.93 9.46 14.12
CA ALA A 745 9.55 10.01 15.31
C ALA A 745 11.08 9.90 15.33
N GLN A 746 11.73 9.35 14.31
CA GLN A 746 13.14 8.99 14.34
C GLN A 746 14.00 9.75 13.33
N VAL A 747 13.47 9.98 12.11
CA VAL A 747 14.27 10.48 10.98
C VAL A 747 15.05 11.74 11.33
N GLY A 748 16.37 11.69 11.22
CA GLY A 748 17.28 12.78 11.51
C GLY A 748 17.53 13.06 13.00
N LEU A 749 16.81 12.42 13.92
CA LEU A 749 16.99 12.57 15.37
C LEU A 749 17.65 11.33 16.00
N THR A 750 17.30 10.15 15.52
CA THR A 750 17.93 8.86 15.84
C THR A 750 17.84 7.96 14.61
N SER A 751 18.37 6.74 14.69
CA SER A 751 18.24 5.75 13.62
C SER A 751 18.20 4.33 14.18
N PRO A 752 17.56 3.39 13.45
CA PRO A 752 17.51 1.97 13.88
C PRO A 752 18.88 1.37 14.18
N ARG A 753 19.88 1.66 13.36
CA ARG A 753 21.26 1.16 13.59
C ARG A 753 21.88 1.76 14.84
N ASN A 754 21.68 3.05 15.10
CA ASN A 754 22.21 3.74 16.29
C ASN A 754 21.56 3.21 17.59
N ILE A 755 20.32 2.74 17.50
CA ILE A 755 19.59 2.10 18.59
C ILE A 755 20.16 0.71 18.90
N GLY A 756 20.70 0.00 17.90
CA GLY A 756 21.28 -1.34 18.04
C GLY A 756 20.52 -2.41 17.26
N ALA A 757 19.62 -2.05 16.34
CA ALA A 757 18.92 -3.00 15.49
C ALA A 757 19.85 -3.58 14.40
N ASP A 758 19.57 -4.82 13.96
CA ASP A 758 20.27 -5.53 12.89
C ASP A 758 19.49 -5.50 11.57
N VAL A 759 18.18 -5.48 11.64
CA VAL A 759 17.26 -5.35 10.51
C VAL A 759 16.06 -4.49 10.90
N CYS A 760 15.59 -3.68 9.95
CA CYS A 760 14.40 -2.88 10.10
C CYS A 760 13.59 -2.93 8.80
N HIS A 761 12.28 -3.13 8.87
CA HIS A 761 11.43 -2.80 7.74
C HIS A 761 10.94 -1.35 7.88
N LEU A 762 10.68 -0.72 6.75
CA LEU A 762 10.07 0.60 6.67
C LEU A 762 8.67 0.49 6.10
N ASN A 763 7.78 1.38 6.52
CA ASN A 763 6.49 1.58 5.88
C ASN A 763 6.54 2.88 5.08
N LEU A 764 6.84 2.79 3.77
CA LEU A 764 6.95 3.99 2.93
C LEU A 764 5.60 4.70 2.77
N HIS A 765 4.49 3.97 2.96
CA HIS A 765 3.12 4.49 3.02
C HIS A 765 2.76 5.14 4.37
N LYS A 766 3.74 5.42 5.22
CA LYS A 766 3.64 6.19 6.47
C LYS A 766 4.61 7.38 6.41
N THR A 767 5.82 7.22 6.92
CA THR A 767 6.83 8.28 7.03
C THR A 767 7.24 8.91 5.69
N PHE A 768 7.20 8.14 4.58
CA PHE A 768 7.70 8.56 3.26
C PHE A 768 6.60 8.79 2.21
N CYS A 769 5.43 9.22 2.64
CA CYS A 769 4.36 9.84 1.83
C CYS A 769 3.68 8.97 0.76
N ILE A 770 3.92 7.66 0.64
CA ILE A 770 3.05 6.85 -0.22
C ILE A 770 1.64 6.88 0.37
N PRO A 771 0.59 7.19 -0.42
CA PRO A 771 -0.77 7.30 0.10
C PRO A 771 -1.32 5.96 0.56
N HIS A 772 -2.18 5.98 1.57
CA HIS A 772 -2.82 4.77 2.10
C HIS A 772 -3.91 4.18 1.20
N GLY A 773 -4.45 4.95 0.23
CA GLY A 773 -5.33 4.46 -0.84
C GLY A 773 -6.58 3.70 -0.38
N GLY A 774 -7.08 3.98 0.82
CA GLY A 774 -8.21 3.24 1.38
C GLY A 774 -7.86 1.82 1.91
N GLY A 775 -6.58 1.53 2.09
CA GLY A 775 -6.07 0.23 2.55
C GLY A 775 -4.98 -0.37 1.66
N GLY A 776 -4.25 0.47 1.00
CA GLY A 776 -3.16 0.21 0.05
C GLY A 776 -3.35 0.98 -1.27
N PRO A 777 -2.23 1.19 -2.00
CA PRO A 777 -0.99 0.40 -1.98
C PRO A 777 -0.06 0.71 -0.82
N GLY A 778 0.92 -0.18 -0.60
CA GLY A 778 1.98 -0.01 0.38
C GLY A 778 3.33 -0.50 -0.13
N MET A 779 4.40 -0.11 0.58
CA MET A 779 5.76 -0.63 0.39
C MET A 779 6.41 -0.83 1.75
N GLY A 780 7.17 -1.94 1.87
CA GLY A 780 7.83 -2.34 3.10
C GLY A 780 9.30 -2.72 2.91
N PRO A 781 10.17 -1.84 2.36
CA PRO A 781 11.59 -2.15 2.21
C PRO A 781 12.21 -2.62 3.52
N ILE A 782 13.15 -3.57 3.43
CA ILE A 782 13.96 -3.96 4.57
C ILE A 782 15.37 -3.38 4.44
N CYS A 783 15.86 -2.81 5.53
CA CYS A 783 17.21 -2.28 5.66
C CYS A 783 17.97 -3.16 6.67
N VAL A 784 19.20 -3.53 6.34
CA VAL A 784 19.96 -4.52 7.11
C VAL A 784 21.44 -4.11 7.27
N THR A 785 22.08 -4.68 8.32
CA THR A 785 23.54 -4.61 8.48
C THR A 785 24.26 -5.39 7.38
N SER A 786 25.54 -5.07 7.16
CA SER A 786 26.41 -5.76 6.20
C SER A 786 26.49 -7.28 6.44
N ALA A 787 26.38 -7.72 7.69
CA ALA A 787 26.34 -9.14 8.04
C ALA A 787 25.10 -9.86 7.49
N LEU A 788 23.99 -9.16 7.33
CA LEU A 788 22.73 -9.69 6.85
C LEU A 788 22.49 -9.43 5.35
N ALA A 789 23.21 -8.51 4.74
CA ALA A 789 23.07 -8.13 3.33
C ALA A 789 23.14 -9.32 2.35
N PRO A 790 24.01 -10.33 2.53
CA PRO A 790 24.06 -11.50 1.65
C PRO A 790 22.76 -12.32 1.59
N PHE A 791 21.90 -12.21 2.60
CA PHE A 791 20.68 -13.01 2.75
C PHE A 791 19.40 -12.28 2.31
N LEU A 792 19.51 -11.07 1.75
CA LEU A 792 18.37 -10.33 1.21
C LEU A 792 17.62 -11.13 0.13
N PRO A 793 16.31 -10.86 -0.10
CA PRO A 793 15.53 -11.55 -1.12
C PRO A 793 16.15 -11.49 -2.52
N GLY A 794 16.22 -12.63 -3.20
CA GLY A 794 16.54 -12.78 -4.60
C GLY A 794 15.30 -12.76 -5.50
N HIS A 795 15.45 -13.11 -6.80
CA HIS A 795 14.34 -13.25 -7.73
C HIS A 795 14.68 -14.22 -8.86
N SER A 796 13.73 -15.06 -9.24
CA SER A 796 13.96 -16.14 -10.22
C SER A 796 14.09 -15.68 -11.68
N VAL A 797 13.60 -14.48 -12.02
CA VAL A 797 13.62 -13.93 -13.40
C VAL A 797 14.69 -12.85 -13.55
N VAL A 798 14.87 -12.01 -12.56
CA VAL A 798 15.85 -10.91 -12.57
C VAL A 798 16.98 -11.24 -11.60
N HIS A 799 18.22 -11.19 -12.09
CA HIS A 799 19.38 -11.38 -11.23
C HIS A 799 19.55 -10.16 -10.31
N LEU A 800 19.56 -10.41 -9.02
CA LEU A 800 19.88 -9.44 -7.98
C LEU A 800 21.20 -9.86 -7.34
N ASP A 801 22.14 -8.93 -7.17
CA ASP A 801 23.50 -9.23 -6.66
C ASP A 801 23.47 -9.77 -5.21
N GLY A 802 24.28 -10.80 -4.91
CA GLY A 802 24.46 -11.40 -3.60
C GLY A 802 24.63 -12.93 -3.63
N ASP A 803 25.52 -13.45 -2.76
CA ASP A 803 25.97 -14.87 -2.82
C ASP A 803 25.03 -15.86 -2.11
N HIS A 804 24.20 -15.40 -1.16
CA HIS A 804 23.35 -16.25 -0.31
C HIS A 804 21.91 -15.77 -0.25
N ARG A 805 21.46 -15.12 -1.31
CA ARG A 805 20.11 -14.57 -1.35
C ARG A 805 19.04 -15.64 -1.10
N THR A 806 18.02 -15.27 -0.34
CA THR A 806 16.81 -16.08 -0.18
C THR A 806 15.98 -16.06 -1.46
N HIS A 807 14.96 -16.90 -1.55
CA HIS A 807 13.99 -16.85 -2.63
C HIS A 807 13.15 -15.57 -2.57
N ALA A 808 12.40 -15.27 -3.65
CA ALA A 808 11.58 -14.09 -3.75
C ALA A 808 10.47 -14.04 -2.68
N VAL A 809 10.11 -12.82 -2.24
CA VAL A 809 9.00 -12.57 -1.31
C VAL A 809 7.79 -11.92 -2.00
N SER A 810 7.95 -11.42 -3.24
CA SER A 810 6.88 -10.87 -4.07
C SER A 810 7.09 -11.23 -5.55
N ALA A 811 6.02 -11.12 -6.35
CA ALA A 811 6.02 -11.50 -7.76
C ALA A 811 6.96 -10.65 -8.62
N ALA A 812 7.12 -9.36 -8.29
CA ALA A 812 8.00 -8.44 -8.99
C ALA A 812 9.31 -8.20 -8.22
N PRO A 813 10.44 -7.98 -8.92
CA PRO A 813 11.77 -7.83 -8.29
C PRO A 813 11.88 -6.64 -7.32
N TRP A 814 11.11 -5.58 -7.54
CA TRP A 814 11.09 -4.36 -6.72
C TRP A 814 9.68 -4.06 -6.17
N GLY A 815 8.87 -5.09 -5.98
CA GLY A 815 7.53 -4.97 -5.43
C GLY A 815 6.66 -3.99 -6.22
N SER A 816 6.08 -3.00 -5.54
CA SER A 816 5.26 -1.95 -6.16
C SER A 816 6.12 -0.79 -6.67
N ALA A 817 6.92 -1.04 -7.70
CA ALA A 817 8.00 -0.16 -8.14
C ALA A 817 7.58 1.27 -8.49
N SER A 818 6.42 1.47 -9.14
CA SER A 818 6.00 2.80 -9.60
C SER A 818 5.72 3.78 -8.46
N ILE A 819 5.26 3.31 -7.31
CA ILE A 819 4.99 4.19 -6.16
C ILE A 819 6.24 4.54 -5.33
N LEU A 820 7.37 3.89 -5.58
CA LEU A 820 8.65 4.30 -4.99
C LEU A 820 9.06 5.71 -5.42
N LEU A 821 8.56 6.17 -6.57
CA LEU A 821 8.70 7.55 -7.05
C LEU A 821 8.19 8.58 -6.04
N ILE A 822 7.12 8.26 -5.32
CA ILE A 822 6.52 9.14 -4.30
C ILE A 822 7.51 9.39 -3.16
N SER A 823 8.07 8.30 -2.60
CA SER A 823 9.06 8.41 -1.52
C SER A 823 10.37 9.06 -2.00
N TRP A 824 10.78 8.77 -3.23
CA TRP A 824 11.92 9.43 -3.85
C TRP A 824 11.70 10.95 -4.00
N ALA A 825 10.51 11.36 -4.43
CA ALA A 825 10.09 12.76 -4.54
C ALA A 825 10.14 13.45 -3.17
N TYR A 826 9.49 12.85 -2.17
CA TYR A 826 9.45 13.39 -0.80
C TYR A 826 10.86 13.60 -0.24
N ILE A 827 11.73 12.58 -0.28
CA ILE A 827 13.09 12.67 0.25
C ILE A 827 13.90 13.73 -0.51
N SER A 828 13.79 13.78 -1.84
CA SER A 828 14.54 14.72 -2.67
C SER A 828 14.12 16.16 -2.47
N MET A 829 12.82 16.42 -2.28
CA MET A 829 12.30 17.77 -2.07
C MET A 829 12.47 18.25 -0.62
N MET A 830 12.46 17.35 0.36
CA MET A 830 12.69 17.70 1.76
C MET A 830 14.18 17.87 2.08
N GLY A 831 15.04 17.03 1.52
CA GLY A 831 16.46 16.96 1.90
C GLY A 831 16.65 16.55 3.36
N GLY A 832 17.91 16.45 3.82
CA GLY A 832 18.21 16.00 5.19
C GLY A 832 17.65 16.93 6.28
N GLU A 833 17.76 18.24 6.09
CA GLU A 833 17.23 19.23 7.03
C GLU A 833 15.70 19.19 7.11
N GLY A 834 15.02 19.13 5.97
CA GLY A 834 13.56 19.09 5.90
C GLY A 834 12.98 17.82 6.52
N LEU A 835 13.60 16.67 6.29
CA LEU A 835 13.19 15.40 6.92
C LEU A 835 13.34 15.44 8.45
N THR A 836 14.44 16.04 8.94
CA THR A 836 14.67 16.21 10.38
C THR A 836 13.63 17.15 11.00
N GLU A 837 13.33 18.25 10.29
CA GLU A 837 12.32 19.20 10.73
C GLU A 837 10.90 18.59 10.74
N ALA A 838 10.57 17.75 9.76
CA ALA A 838 9.32 17.01 9.75
C ALA A 838 9.15 16.16 11.01
N THR A 839 10.19 15.43 11.42
CA THR A 839 10.18 14.64 12.65
C THR A 839 10.00 15.51 13.91
N ARG A 840 10.70 16.65 13.97
CA ARG A 840 10.56 17.62 15.08
C ARG A 840 9.12 18.13 15.19
N MET A 841 8.51 18.48 14.06
CA MET A 841 7.13 18.98 14.01
C MET A 841 6.10 17.90 14.33
N ALA A 842 6.33 16.64 13.94
CA ALA A 842 5.48 15.54 14.35
C ALA A 842 5.44 15.39 15.90
N ILE A 843 6.60 15.45 16.53
CA ILE A 843 6.70 15.41 18.01
C ILE A 843 6.09 16.66 18.65
N LEU A 844 6.30 17.85 18.07
CA LEU A 844 5.69 19.10 18.52
C LEU A 844 4.17 19.02 18.48
N ASN A 845 3.59 18.60 17.35
CA ASN A 845 2.15 18.50 17.15
C ASN A 845 1.50 17.52 18.14
N ALA A 846 2.12 16.36 18.37
CA ALA A 846 1.64 15.39 19.35
C ALA A 846 1.64 15.98 20.79
N ASN A 847 2.73 16.60 21.21
CA ASN A 847 2.81 17.22 22.54
C ASN A 847 1.91 18.44 22.69
N TYR A 848 1.65 19.19 21.62
CA TYR A 848 0.67 20.27 21.60
C TYR A 848 -0.75 19.76 21.86
N ILE A 849 -1.21 18.75 21.13
CA ILE A 849 -2.52 18.12 21.38
C ILE A 849 -2.59 17.61 22.83
N LYS A 850 -1.56 16.91 23.29
CA LYS A 850 -1.48 16.43 24.67
C LYS A 850 -1.68 17.56 25.67
N ALA A 851 -0.99 18.68 25.50
CA ALA A 851 -1.09 19.85 26.38
C ALA A 851 -2.48 20.49 26.31
N ARG A 852 -3.09 20.60 25.12
CA ARG A 852 -4.46 21.12 24.93
C ARG A 852 -5.52 20.24 25.59
N LEU A 853 -5.33 18.93 25.63
CA LEU A 853 -6.28 17.98 26.24
C LEU A 853 -6.05 17.80 27.75
N ALA A 854 -4.99 18.36 28.32
CA ALA A 854 -4.70 18.28 29.76
C ALA A 854 -5.87 18.84 30.60
N GLY A 855 -6.27 18.09 31.66
CA GLY A 855 -7.42 18.42 32.50
C GLY A 855 -8.79 18.07 31.92
N HIS A 856 -8.83 17.61 30.67
CA HIS A 856 -10.04 17.06 30.03
C HIS A 856 -9.98 15.54 29.91
N TYR A 857 -8.82 15.00 29.56
CA TYR A 857 -8.57 13.58 29.38
C TYR A 857 -7.24 13.16 30.01
N ASP A 858 -7.16 11.95 30.50
CA ASP A 858 -5.93 11.36 31.00
C ASP A 858 -5.12 10.73 29.85
N MET A 859 -3.82 10.98 29.85
CA MET A 859 -2.87 10.30 28.96
C MET A 859 -2.38 9.03 29.66
N LEU A 860 -2.53 7.88 29.00
CA LEU A 860 -2.21 6.60 29.63
C LEU A 860 -0.72 6.40 29.84
N TYR A 861 0.11 6.82 28.88
CA TYR A 861 1.56 6.71 28.94
C TYR A 861 2.24 8.02 28.55
N THR A 862 3.37 8.29 29.18
CA THR A 862 4.31 9.36 28.84
C THR A 862 5.73 8.92 29.18
N GLY A 863 6.73 9.51 28.53
CA GLY A 863 8.12 9.38 28.92
C GLY A 863 8.37 9.95 30.33
N THR A 864 9.55 9.73 30.90
CA THR A 864 9.93 10.15 32.25
C THR A 864 9.80 11.64 32.51
N ASN A 865 9.99 12.46 31.48
CA ASN A 865 9.81 13.92 31.55
C ASN A 865 8.37 14.38 31.29
N GLY A 866 7.41 13.45 31.13
CA GLY A 866 6.01 13.75 30.90
C GLY A 866 5.65 14.07 29.46
N PHE A 867 6.55 13.87 28.48
CA PHE A 867 6.29 14.08 27.05
C PHE A 867 5.98 12.76 26.33
N CYS A 868 5.30 12.84 25.19
CA CYS A 868 5.10 11.71 24.27
C CYS A 868 5.97 11.86 23.02
N ALA A 869 6.11 10.78 22.26
CA ALA A 869 6.75 10.80 20.94
C ALA A 869 5.85 11.51 19.91
N HIS A 870 5.67 10.96 18.73
CA HIS A 870 4.79 11.51 17.68
C HIS A 870 3.32 11.11 17.81
N GLU A 871 3.00 10.24 18.76
CA GLU A 871 1.65 9.73 19.04
C GLU A 871 1.42 9.56 20.54
N MET A 872 0.14 9.43 20.94
CA MET A 872 -0.24 9.31 22.35
C MET A 872 -1.50 8.47 22.51
N ILE A 873 -1.70 7.90 23.70
CA ILE A 873 -2.88 7.14 24.08
C ILE A 873 -3.72 7.90 25.09
N VAL A 874 -4.93 8.25 24.72
CA VAL A 874 -5.94 8.87 25.59
C VAL A 874 -6.76 7.78 26.26
N ASP A 875 -6.84 7.83 27.58
CA ASP A 875 -7.59 6.85 28.38
C ASP A 875 -9.07 7.25 28.50
N LEU A 876 -9.96 6.40 28.03
CA LEU A 876 -11.41 6.61 28.11
C LEU A 876 -12.11 5.60 29.05
N ARG A 877 -11.35 4.72 29.72
CA ARG A 877 -11.90 3.64 30.53
C ARG A 877 -12.72 4.10 31.72
N ALA A 878 -12.39 5.26 32.29
CA ALA A 878 -13.12 5.86 33.41
C ALA A 878 -14.59 6.19 33.05
N TYR A 879 -14.86 6.55 31.80
CA TYR A 879 -16.19 6.97 31.34
C TYR A 879 -17.16 5.81 31.15
N LYS A 880 -16.67 4.57 31.22
CA LYS A 880 -17.52 3.38 31.24
C LYS A 880 -18.49 3.37 32.44
N ALA A 881 -18.12 4.03 33.54
CA ALA A 881 -18.97 4.18 34.71
C ALA A 881 -20.31 4.90 34.42
N VAL A 882 -20.33 5.79 33.41
CA VAL A 882 -21.52 6.51 32.93
C VAL A 882 -22.03 5.96 31.59
N GLY A 883 -21.58 4.75 31.21
CA GLY A 883 -22.04 4.04 30.03
C GLY A 883 -21.39 4.48 28.70
N VAL A 884 -20.33 5.32 28.73
CA VAL A 884 -19.63 5.78 27.51
C VAL A 884 -18.41 4.89 27.23
N GLU A 885 -18.34 4.39 26.02
CA GLU A 885 -17.23 3.58 25.52
C GLU A 885 -16.39 4.36 24.48
N ALA A 886 -15.17 3.90 24.23
CA ALA A 886 -14.29 4.52 23.24
C ALA A 886 -14.94 4.61 21.84
N GLU A 887 -15.75 3.62 21.47
CA GLU A 887 -16.51 3.64 20.23
C GLU A 887 -17.52 4.79 20.17
N ASP A 888 -18.18 5.15 21.27
CA ASP A 888 -19.13 6.27 21.31
C ASP A 888 -18.44 7.60 21.00
N VAL A 889 -17.25 7.82 21.58
CA VAL A 889 -16.41 8.98 21.29
C VAL A 889 -15.99 9.01 19.82
N ALA A 890 -15.59 7.85 19.28
CA ALA A 890 -15.20 7.72 17.89
C ALA A 890 -16.37 8.04 16.94
N LYS A 891 -17.55 7.51 17.19
CA LYS A 891 -18.74 7.81 16.37
C LYS A 891 -19.15 9.27 16.50
N ARG A 892 -19.03 9.86 17.67
CA ARG A 892 -19.35 11.28 17.88
C ARG A 892 -18.39 12.22 17.15
N LEU A 893 -17.09 11.89 17.04
CA LEU A 893 -16.12 12.65 16.22
C LEU A 893 -16.55 12.77 14.75
N MET A 894 -17.25 11.79 14.21
CA MET A 894 -17.78 11.87 12.84
C MET A 894 -18.78 13.03 12.68
N ASP A 895 -19.59 13.31 13.71
CA ASP A 895 -20.50 14.47 13.71
C ASP A 895 -19.76 15.81 13.72
N TYR A 896 -18.52 15.82 14.24
CA TYR A 896 -17.62 16.96 14.21
C TYR A 896 -16.81 17.06 12.91
N GLY A 897 -16.98 16.10 11.98
CA GLY A 897 -16.31 16.06 10.69
C GLY A 897 -14.89 15.50 10.73
N PHE A 898 -14.61 14.61 11.71
CA PHE A 898 -13.33 13.91 11.82
C PHE A 898 -13.47 12.40 11.66
N HIS A 899 -12.51 11.81 10.97
CA HIS A 899 -12.23 10.40 11.14
C HIS A 899 -11.65 10.20 12.55
N ALA A 900 -12.25 9.31 13.33
CA ALA A 900 -11.76 9.10 14.69
C ALA A 900 -10.35 8.48 14.69
N PRO A 901 -9.55 8.74 15.75
CA PRO A 901 -8.31 8.04 16.02
C PRO A 901 -8.49 6.51 16.12
N THR A 902 -7.38 5.78 16.18
CA THR A 902 -7.40 4.33 16.37
C THR A 902 -8.05 3.97 17.71
N VAL A 903 -9.08 3.12 17.66
CA VAL A 903 -9.92 2.77 18.82
C VAL A 903 -9.46 1.46 19.45
N SER A 904 -9.35 1.44 20.78
CA SER A 904 -9.07 0.23 21.59
C SER A 904 -7.80 -0.53 21.17
N PHE A 905 -6.79 0.19 20.72
CA PHE A 905 -5.48 -0.33 20.36
C PHE A 905 -4.36 0.63 20.81
N PRO A 906 -3.23 0.15 21.32
CA PRO A 906 -2.94 -1.24 21.74
C PRO A 906 -3.65 -1.63 23.04
N VAL A 907 -4.27 -0.68 23.72
CA VAL A 907 -4.97 -0.88 25.01
C VAL A 907 -6.50 -0.79 24.80
N PRO A 908 -7.28 -1.79 25.22
CA PRO A 908 -8.73 -1.72 25.13
C PRO A 908 -9.33 -0.53 25.90
N GLY A 909 -10.32 0.14 25.33
CA GLY A 909 -11.03 1.27 25.95
C GLY A 909 -10.27 2.59 25.88
N THR A 910 -9.33 2.72 24.95
CA THR A 910 -8.56 3.94 24.70
C THR A 910 -8.73 4.42 23.26
N ILE A 911 -8.27 5.61 22.95
CA ILE A 911 -8.01 6.08 21.59
C ILE A 911 -6.55 6.48 21.43
N MET A 912 -5.96 6.17 20.28
CA MET A 912 -4.58 6.46 19.97
C MET A 912 -4.51 7.54 18.88
N ILE A 913 -3.88 8.66 19.21
CA ILE A 913 -3.83 9.89 18.39
C ILE A 913 -2.42 10.06 17.85
N GLU A 914 -2.30 10.19 16.54
CA GLU A 914 -1.08 10.56 15.82
C GLU A 914 -1.39 11.72 14.88
N PRO A 915 -1.09 12.98 15.25
CA PRO A 915 -1.06 14.08 14.29
C PRO A 915 0.27 14.04 13.56
N THR A 916 0.24 14.21 12.24
CA THR A 916 1.47 14.29 11.47
C THR A 916 2.05 15.69 11.46
N GLU A 917 3.29 15.84 10.98
CA GLU A 917 3.93 17.14 10.79
C GLU A 917 3.24 18.02 9.75
N SER A 918 2.45 17.43 8.86
CA SER A 918 1.77 18.16 7.79
C SER A 918 0.50 18.90 8.24
N GLU A 919 0.04 18.67 9.47
CA GLU A 919 -1.18 19.29 9.97
C GLU A 919 -0.92 20.68 10.56
N PRO A 920 -1.62 21.73 10.10
CA PRO A 920 -1.45 23.07 10.62
C PRO A 920 -2.10 23.21 12.00
N ARG A 921 -1.57 24.13 12.85
CA ARG A 921 -2.09 24.38 14.19
C ARG A 921 -3.61 24.59 14.23
N ALA A 922 -4.17 25.30 13.27
CA ALA A 922 -5.61 25.55 13.22
C ALA A 922 -6.44 24.25 13.14
N GLU A 923 -5.93 23.23 12.45
CA GLU A 923 -6.57 21.91 12.38
C GLU A 923 -6.40 21.12 13.67
N LEU A 924 -5.21 21.21 14.29
CA LEU A 924 -4.98 20.62 15.62
C LEU A 924 -5.89 21.25 16.68
N ASP A 925 -6.08 22.57 16.63
CA ASP A 925 -7.00 23.29 17.50
C ASP A 925 -8.44 22.84 17.29
N ARG A 926 -8.88 22.73 16.03
CA ARG A 926 -10.22 22.26 15.66
C ARG A 926 -10.49 20.84 16.20
N PHE A 927 -9.50 19.97 16.11
CA PHE A 927 -9.59 18.59 16.64
C PHE A 927 -9.64 18.56 18.18
N CYS A 928 -8.80 19.35 18.84
CA CYS A 928 -8.82 19.47 20.29
C CYS A 928 -10.16 20.02 20.80
N ASP A 929 -10.69 21.05 20.14
CA ASP A 929 -11.98 21.65 20.48
C ASP A 929 -13.14 20.64 20.33
N ALA A 930 -13.09 19.77 19.30
CA ALA A 930 -14.04 18.68 19.15
C ALA A 930 -13.98 17.69 20.33
N LEU A 931 -12.79 17.24 20.71
CA LEU A 931 -12.63 16.32 21.84
C LEU A 931 -13.03 16.99 23.16
N ILE A 932 -12.68 18.26 23.39
CA ILE A 932 -13.09 19.01 24.60
C ILE A 932 -14.61 19.15 24.64
N SER A 933 -15.25 19.45 23.52
CA SER A 933 -16.73 19.51 23.44
C SER A 933 -17.38 18.16 23.74
N ILE A 934 -16.82 17.07 23.21
CA ILE A 934 -17.26 15.69 23.54
C ILE A 934 -17.08 15.41 25.05
N ARG A 935 -16.00 15.91 25.66
CA ARG A 935 -15.78 15.76 27.12
C ARG A 935 -16.87 16.47 27.93
N GLU A 936 -17.35 17.63 27.49
CA GLU A 936 -18.48 18.30 28.14
C GLU A 936 -19.80 17.53 27.99
N GLU A 937 -20.02 16.87 26.83
CA GLU A 937 -21.16 15.96 26.65
C GLU A 937 -21.08 14.76 27.63
N ILE A 938 -19.88 14.21 27.88
CA ILE A 938 -19.66 13.17 28.88
C ILE A 938 -19.90 13.71 30.31
N ARG A 939 -19.44 14.92 30.63
CA ARG A 939 -19.70 15.56 31.93
C ARG A 939 -21.19 15.76 32.21
N ALA A 940 -21.98 16.06 31.19
CA ALA A 940 -23.43 16.12 31.33
C ALA A 940 -24.05 14.78 31.77
N LEU A 941 -23.52 13.66 31.30
CA LEU A 941 -23.90 12.32 31.77
C LEU A 941 -23.44 12.07 33.22
N GLU A 942 -22.20 12.44 33.57
CA GLU A 942 -21.66 12.31 34.93
C GLU A 942 -22.49 13.08 35.95
N MET A 943 -23.05 14.24 35.55
CA MET A 943 -23.90 15.09 36.39
C MET A 943 -25.39 14.68 36.35
N GLY A 944 -25.76 13.66 35.58
CA GLY A 944 -27.17 13.24 35.42
C GLY A 944 -28.03 14.23 34.66
N MET A 945 -27.41 15.14 33.86
CA MET A 945 -28.12 16.11 33.03
C MET A 945 -28.48 15.60 31.64
N ALA A 946 -27.97 14.43 31.23
CA ALA A 946 -28.29 13.76 29.97
C ALA A 946 -28.76 12.34 30.24
N ASP A 947 -29.61 11.81 29.36
CA ASP A 947 -30.10 10.44 29.46
C ASP A 947 -28.95 9.44 29.14
N PRO A 948 -28.69 8.44 29.98
CA PRO A 948 -27.57 7.53 29.78
C PRO A 948 -27.73 6.59 28.57
N LYS A 949 -28.96 6.41 28.05
CA LYS A 949 -29.26 5.53 26.92
C LYS A 949 -29.59 6.29 25.64
N ASP A 950 -30.22 7.47 25.77
CA ASP A 950 -30.62 8.30 24.63
C ASP A 950 -29.94 9.67 24.70
N ASN A 951 -28.75 9.76 24.15
CA ASN A 951 -27.91 10.95 24.15
C ASN A 951 -27.11 11.07 22.84
N VAL A 952 -26.48 12.23 22.63
CA VAL A 952 -25.75 12.54 21.41
C VAL A 952 -24.57 11.59 21.11
N LEU A 953 -23.98 10.96 22.14
CA LEU A 953 -22.87 10.01 22.00
C LEU A 953 -23.38 8.63 21.55
N LYS A 954 -24.45 8.16 22.14
CA LYS A 954 -25.04 6.84 21.83
C LYS A 954 -25.68 6.79 20.45
N ASN A 955 -26.26 7.89 20.00
CA ASN A 955 -26.94 7.99 18.71
C ASN A 955 -26.04 8.47 17.57
N ALA A 956 -24.78 8.83 17.84
CA ALA A 956 -23.84 9.21 16.81
C ALA A 956 -23.41 8.01 15.93
N PRO A 957 -23.09 8.26 14.65
CA PRO A 957 -23.20 9.53 13.94
C PRO A 957 -24.64 9.85 13.52
N HIS A 958 -24.97 11.15 13.48
CA HIS A 958 -26.28 11.63 13.07
C HIS A 958 -26.31 11.90 11.55
N THR A 959 -27.06 11.11 10.81
CA THR A 959 -27.22 11.29 9.37
C THR A 959 -28.11 12.50 9.03
N GLN A 960 -27.99 12.99 7.79
CA GLN A 960 -28.89 14.05 7.31
C GLN A 960 -30.36 13.63 7.43
N ALA A 961 -30.69 12.39 7.06
CA ALA A 961 -32.04 11.85 7.15
C ALA A 961 -32.61 11.89 8.57
N VAL A 962 -31.84 11.51 9.58
CA VAL A 962 -32.23 11.56 10.99
C VAL A 962 -32.49 13.01 11.45
N ILE A 963 -31.62 13.95 11.08
CA ILE A 963 -31.75 15.35 11.48
C ILE A 963 -32.94 16.05 10.81
N THR A 964 -33.28 15.68 9.57
CA THR A 964 -34.36 16.30 8.80
C THR A 964 -35.71 15.57 8.92
N ALA A 965 -35.79 14.47 9.69
CA ALA A 965 -37.05 13.76 9.93
C ALA A 965 -38.09 14.68 10.57
N ASP A 966 -39.36 14.49 10.24
CA ASP A 966 -40.45 15.31 10.76
C ASP A 966 -40.56 15.21 12.29
N GLU A 967 -40.38 13.98 12.82
CA GLU A 967 -40.41 13.72 14.27
C GLU A 967 -38.98 13.75 14.86
N TRP A 968 -38.88 14.29 16.07
CA TRP A 968 -37.67 14.26 16.88
C TRP A 968 -37.99 13.87 18.31
N THR A 969 -37.68 12.64 18.65
CA THR A 969 -38.03 12.04 19.94
C THR A 969 -36.92 12.06 20.98
N HIS A 970 -35.72 12.50 20.59
CA HIS A 970 -34.56 12.54 21.46
C HIS A 970 -34.60 13.69 22.49
N PRO A 971 -34.08 13.52 23.71
CA PRO A 971 -34.10 14.55 24.77
C PRO A 971 -33.10 15.67 24.55
N TYR A 972 -32.39 15.70 23.43
CA TYR A 972 -31.44 16.73 23.02
C TYR A 972 -31.87 17.40 21.70
N SER A 973 -31.33 18.57 21.39
CA SER A 973 -31.76 19.31 20.20
C SER A 973 -31.07 18.80 18.90
N ARG A 974 -31.74 18.97 17.76
CA ARG A 974 -31.16 18.73 16.42
C ARG A 974 -29.88 19.56 16.20
N THR A 975 -29.83 20.78 16.75
CA THR A 975 -28.64 21.65 16.67
C THR A 975 -27.47 21.03 17.41
N GLN A 976 -27.68 20.51 18.62
CA GLN A 976 -26.65 19.82 19.39
C GLN A 976 -26.15 18.55 18.66
N ALA A 977 -27.07 17.81 18.07
CA ALA A 977 -26.75 16.61 17.29
C ALA A 977 -25.87 16.94 16.06
N ALA A 978 -26.33 17.88 15.22
CA ALA A 978 -25.77 18.15 13.90
C ALA A 978 -24.63 19.19 13.90
N PHE A 979 -24.71 20.21 14.77
CA PHE A 979 -23.84 21.39 14.74
C PHE A 979 -23.32 21.74 16.14
N PRO A 980 -22.57 20.81 16.78
CA PRO A 980 -22.13 20.99 18.16
C PRO A 980 -21.16 22.16 18.36
N LEU A 981 -20.39 22.54 17.33
CA LEU A 981 -19.50 23.69 17.33
C LEU A 981 -19.73 24.59 16.10
N PRO A 982 -19.39 25.89 16.17
CA PRO A 982 -19.65 26.83 15.09
C PRO A 982 -19.03 26.45 13.74
N TYR A 983 -17.81 25.94 13.71
CA TYR A 983 -17.14 25.54 12.49
C TYR A 983 -17.85 24.39 11.75
N VAL A 984 -18.49 23.49 12.52
CA VAL A 984 -19.23 22.34 11.93
C VAL A 984 -20.39 22.83 11.06
N ARG A 985 -21.02 23.97 11.41
CA ARG A 985 -22.10 24.53 10.62
C ARG A 985 -21.61 25.05 9.25
N ALA A 986 -20.38 25.54 9.17
CA ALA A 986 -19.81 26.04 7.92
C ALA A 986 -19.37 24.91 6.97
N HIS A 987 -18.88 23.80 7.54
CA HIS A 987 -18.25 22.68 6.78
C HIS A 987 -18.72 21.32 7.31
N LYS A 988 -20.06 21.09 7.32
CA LYS A 988 -20.64 19.84 7.79
C LYS A 988 -20.37 18.70 6.82
N PHE A 989 -19.66 17.69 7.27
CA PHE A 989 -19.66 16.36 6.66
C PHE A 989 -20.83 15.53 7.23
N TRP A 990 -21.60 14.89 6.38
CA TRP A 990 -22.70 14.02 6.78
C TRP A 990 -22.29 12.55 6.60
N ALA A 991 -22.24 11.77 7.67
CA ALA A 991 -22.15 10.33 7.55
C ALA A 991 -23.35 9.81 6.73
N SER A 992 -23.07 8.95 5.76
CA SER A 992 -24.11 8.47 4.82
C SER A 992 -25.03 7.41 5.45
N VAL A 993 -24.60 6.74 6.52
CA VAL A 993 -25.38 5.78 7.32
C VAL A 993 -25.20 6.09 8.81
N ALA A 994 -26.18 5.71 9.62
CA ALA A 994 -26.08 5.77 11.07
C ALA A 994 -25.15 4.64 11.58
N ARG A 995 -25.06 4.45 12.90
CA ARG A 995 -24.19 3.43 13.52
C ARG A 995 -24.46 2.05 12.92
N VAL A 996 -23.43 1.43 12.34
CA VAL A 996 -23.56 0.13 11.65
C VAL A 996 -23.66 -1.02 12.65
N ASN A 997 -24.58 -1.94 12.40
CA ASN A 997 -24.77 -3.13 13.22
C ASN A 997 -23.81 -4.25 12.81
N ASN A 998 -22.69 -4.34 13.51
CA ASN A 998 -21.66 -5.34 13.23
C ASN A 998 -22.14 -6.78 13.42
N THR A 999 -23.04 -7.03 14.39
CA THR A 999 -23.50 -8.37 14.72
C THR A 999 -24.40 -8.96 13.63
N VAL A 1000 -25.28 -8.16 13.04
CA VAL A 1000 -26.14 -8.58 11.93
C VAL A 1000 -25.29 -8.97 10.73
N GLY A 1001 -24.35 -8.12 10.33
CA GLY A 1001 -23.50 -8.36 9.17
C GLY A 1001 -22.61 -9.61 9.28
N ASP A 1002 -22.20 -10.02 10.49
CA ASP A 1002 -21.43 -11.26 10.67
C ASP A 1002 -22.30 -12.52 10.75
N ARG A 1003 -23.57 -12.39 11.17
CA ARG A 1003 -24.53 -13.51 11.24
C ARG A 1003 -25.15 -13.84 9.89
N THR A 1004 -25.41 -12.84 9.08
CA THR A 1004 -26.03 -12.94 7.76
C THR A 1004 -25.05 -12.45 6.68
N LEU A 1005 -23.93 -13.19 6.54
CA LEU A 1005 -22.83 -12.76 5.69
C LEU A 1005 -23.22 -12.72 4.21
N ILE A 1006 -23.27 -11.53 3.62
CA ILE A 1006 -23.45 -11.28 2.19
C ILE A 1006 -22.20 -10.49 1.74
N CYS A 1007 -21.41 -11.05 0.82
CA CYS A 1007 -20.13 -10.49 0.36
C CYS A 1007 -20.10 -10.19 -1.14
N SER A 1008 -21.26 -10.09 -1.76
CA SER A 1008 -21.47 -9.65 -3.13
C SER A 1008 -22.54 -8.59 -3.18
N CYS A 1009 -22.67 -7.89 -4.30
CA CYS A 1009 -23.75 -6.93 -4.50
C CYS A 1009 -25.10 -7.61 -4.32
N PRO A 1010 -25.99 -7.08 -3.47
CA PRO A 1010 -27.31 -7.68 -3.24
C PRO A 1010 -28.16 -7.70 -4.53
N PRO A 1011 -29.03 -8.67 -4.70
CA PRO A 1011 -29.98 -8.68 -5.82
C PRO A 1011 -30.80 -7.38 -5.89
N VAL A 1012 -31.15 -6.95 -7.10
CA VAL A 1012 -31.94 -5.71 -7.31
C VAL A 1012 -33.28 -5.76 -6.57
N SER A 1013 -33.90 -6.93 -6.47
CA SER A 1013 -35.12 -7.14 -5.70
C SER A 1013 -35.03 -6.71 -4.24
N ASP A 1014 -33.84 -6.72 -3.66
CA ASP A 1014 -33.63 -6.32 -2.26
C ASP A 1014 -33.65 -4.79 -2.09
N TYR A 1015 -33.44 -4.04 -3.18
CA TYR A 1015 -33.56 -2.58 -3.22
C TYR A 1015 -34.99 -2.11 -3.57
N GLU A 1016 -35.81 -2.97 -4.17
CA GLU A 1016 -37.18 -2.61 -4.55
C GLU A 1016 -38.17 -2.69 -3.35
N MET A 1017 -37.74 -3.25 -2.23
CA MET A 1017 -38.54 -3.42 -1.00
C MET A 1017 -38.31 -2.32 0.05
N ALA A 1018 -37.46 -1.33 -0.25
CA ALA A 1018 -37.21 -0.17 0.58
C ALA A 1018 -37.81 1.08 -0.07
#